data_aef8663503ef0235577469dc04ed254b
#
_entry.id   aef8663503ef0235577469dc04ed254b
#
_cell.length_a   1.000
_cell.length_b   1.000
_cell.length_c   1.000
_cell.angle_alpha   90.00
_cell.angle_beta   90.00
_cell.angle_gamma   90.00
#
_symmetry.space_group_name_H-M   'P 1'
#
loop_
_entity.id
_entity.type
_entity.pdbx_description
1 polymer ?
#
loop_
_entity_poly.entity_id
_entity_poly.type
_entity_poly.pdbx_seq_one_letter_code
_entity_poly.pdbx_strand_id
1 'polypeptide(L)'
;MSKKSIGLIWAALAVAAYGQQEVDLGKSVVYSTTGFETEMRKTASNPSIVTAKEIEEKNYKTVDEILADIPSVNIVKQGKDSIIDLRGQGDKAKQNVQILVDGVQMNSLDTSMTATPINTISPDSIERIEVLPGGGSVLYGSGTSGGIVNIITKKGTGRKATVGFDHGQYGSNKTNVAVGESFGNFDVNLAYTKNNAKGYRDYDKSDSDYFQGDIRYRISDTQDIGFKYSRYEADETYPSMLTKEQVNEDRKQTGMNSGEYSKTKTDKDEYVLTYNNKLAANLDFNMTAFYQKTEMDITSKTFMIPALNARMEQDSTFEDKKWGVKPKLRYSYGEGSSLIVGADYINNKAYRYAKTFTYMGRESTSVTTNDLEKETISGYVMNNYVWGNFEFAQGIRYERANYDIARGTTRTSGNNDKPISTSSDEDNFAYELSANYLYSDTGKTYIRYERGFTSPPPALLTNKDKATGEYYLNDLKSEKYDNFEIGVSDYIGFTSFNASVFYTVTKDEITQDMASGMPPAWINNYNLGKTERIGFELKAEQYLGKLTLSQSYAYINAKIKDGEVKDVDVSGNRVANVPRNKFNIGANYRFTDNFNLGAEVVYVDDVYLNNQNLGGKTNSHTVANVRANYNFNFGLSLYAGINNLFNEKYYEDVDYSASTGYTYDPAAERNYYVGFRYSL
;
A
#
# COMPACT_ATOMS: atom_id res chain seq x y z
N MET A 1 15.71 -17.05 -20.64
CA MET A 1 15.00 -16.23 -21.64
C MET A 1 15.39 -16.70 -23.03
N SER A 2 14.44 -17.15 -23.85
CA SER A 2 14.73 -17.57 -25.21
C SER A 2 14.97 -16.33 -26.10
N LYS A 3 15.84 -16.46 -27.10
CA LYS A 3 16.16 -15.37 -28.04
C LYS A 3 14.95 -14.77 -28.79
N LYS A 4 13.77 -15.36 -28.66
CA LYS A 4 12.50 -14.84 -29.23
C LYS A 4 11.85 -13.74 -28.41
N SER A 5 12.14 -13.62 -27.10
CA SER A 5 11.55 -12.60 -26.23
C SER A 5 12.23 -11.23 -26.35
N ILE A 6 13.48 -11.19 -26.82
CA ILE A 6 14.22 -9.92 -27.00
C ILE A 6 13.80 -9.22 -28.30
N GLY A 7 13.33 -9.96 -29.30
CA GLY A 7 12.92 -9.40 -30.59
C GLY A 7 11.63 -8.57 -30.53
N LEU A 8 10.74 -8.81 -29.57
CA LEU A 8 9.48 -8.05 -29.40
C LEU A 8 9.69 -6.68 -28.76
N ILE A 9 10.72 -6.51 -27.93
CA ILE A 9 11.05 -5.22 -27.29
C ILE A 9 11.64 -4.24 -28.30
N TRP A 10 12.39 -4.71 -29.31
CA TRP A 10 12.99 -3.85 -30.36
C TRP A 10 12.04 -3.50 -31.51
N ALA A 11 10.97 -4.28 -31.73
CA ALA A 11 9.97 -3.98 -32.78
C ALA A 11 9.09 -2.78 -32.41
N ALA A 12 8.93 -2.44 -31.12
CA ALA A 12 8.18 -1.28 -30.65
C ALA A 12 8.92 0.07 -30.83
N LEU A 13 10.24 0.03 -31.06
CA LEU A 13 11.07 1.23 -31.20
C LEU A 13 11.22 1.73 -32.66
N ALA A 14 10.68 1.02 -33.65
CA ALA A 14 10.97 1.26 -35.07
C ALA A 14 9.85 1.94 -35.87
N VAL A 15 8.82 2.50 -35.23
CA VAL A 15 7.81 3.29 -35.98
C VAL A 15 8.07 4.79 -35.71
N ALA A 16 8.98 5.36 -36.52
CA ALA A 16 9.24 6.78 -36.53
C ALA A 16 8.42 7.47 -37.62
N ALA A 17 7.95 8.65 -37.28
CA ALA A 17 7.43 9.74 -38.13
C ALA A 17 5.99 9.62 -38.62
N TYR A 18 5.06 10.21 -37.82
CA TYR A 18 3.97 11.02 -38.38
C TYR A 18 3.34 11.88 -37.28
N GLY A 19 3.39 13.22 -37.48
CA GLY A 19 2.54 14.21 -36.81
C GLY A 19 2.87 14.50 -35.36
N GLN A 20 3.61 15.58 -35.08
CA GLN A 20 3.69 16.18 -33.74
C GLN A 20 2.28 16.61 -33.31
N GLN A 21 1.64 15.85 -32.47
CA GLN A 21 0.57 16.33 -31.63
C GLN A 21 1.25 16.93 -30.40
N GLU A 22 1.03 18.22 -30.16
CA GLU A 22 1.48 18.89 -28.94
C GLU A 22 0.72 18.23 -27.76
N VAL A 23 1.37 17.32 -27.07
CA VAL A 23 0.84 16.71 -25.85
C VAL A 23 1.13 17.72 -24.75
N ASP A 24 0.11 18.39 -24.24
CA ASP A 24 0.22 19.20 -23.03
C ASP A 24 0.51 18.24 -21.85
N LEU A 25 1.78 18.05 -21.59
CA LEU A 25 2.28 17.30 -20.43
C LEU A 25 2.15 18.14 -19.17
N GLY A 26 1.14 18.97 -19.01
CA GLY A 26 0.92 19.87 -17.91
C GLY A 26 1.89 19.64 -16.75
N LYS A 27 2.46 20.64 -16.14
CA LYS A 27 3.48 20.51 -15.09
C LYS A 27 3.01 19.54 -14.01
N SER A 28 3.41 18.26 -14.12
CA SER A 28 3.07 17.24 -13.13
C SER A 28 3.64 17.66 -11.79
N VAL A 29 2.79 17.85 -10.79
CA VAL A 29 3.17 18.21 -9.43
C VAL A 29 3.05 17.01 -8.51
N VAL A 30 3.96 16.92 -7.56
CA VAL A 30 3.96 15.92 -6.49
C VAL A 30 4.04 16.60 -5.14
N TYR A 31 3.39 15.99 -4.16
CA TYR A 31 3.41 16.42 -2.77
C TYR A 31 4.37 15.58 -1.93
N SER A 32 4.49 14.29 -2.26
CA SER A 32 5.17 13.28 -1.42
C SER A 32 6.68 13.49 -1.28
N THR A 33 7.30 14.28 -2.15
CA THR A 33 8.76 14.48 -2.15
C THR A 33 9.23 15.60 -1.22
N THR A 34 8.39 16.59 -0.95
CA THR A 34 8.74 17.77 -0.12
C THR A 34 7.69 18.09 0.94
N GLY A 35 6.53 17.44 0.89
CA GLY A 35 5.36 17.82 1.70
C GLY A 35 4.70 19.14 1.27
N PHE A 36 5.08 19.68 0.12
CA PHE A 36 4.46 20.79 -0.59
C PHE A 36 4.37 20.46 -2.07
N GLU A 37 3.39 21.01 -2.77
CA GLU A 37 3.31 20.81 -4.21
C GLU A 37 4.60 21.30 -4.90
N THR A 38 5.24 20.40 -5.62
CA THR A 38 6.52 20.63 -6.30
C THR A 38 6.46 20.02 -7.69
N GLU A 39 7.00 20.70 -8.70
CA GLU A 39 7.12 20.14 -10.05
C GLU A 39 7.92 18.83 -9.98
N MET A 40 7.37 17.72 -10.52
CA MET A 40 8.01 16.40 -10.51
C MET A 40 9.41 16.45 -11.16
N ARG A 41 9.61 17.28 -12.18
CA ARG A 41 10.90 17.48 -12.83
C ARG A 41 11.97 18.03 -11.87
N LYS A 42 11.56 18.83 -10.88
CA LYS A 42 12.44 19.42 -9.87
C LYS A 42 12.71 18.55 -8.66
N THR A 43 12.46 17.25 -8.74
CA THR A 43 12.69 16.31 -7.65
C THR A 43 13.71 15.26 -8.06
N ALA A 44 14.60 14.89 -7.16
CA ALA A 44 15.57 13.81 -7.37
C ALA A 44 14.92 12.43 -7.12
N SER A 45 13.81 12.15 -7.79
CA SER A 45 13.07 10.90 -7.71
C SER A 45 12.16 10.75 -8.92
N ASN A 46 11.69 9.54 -9.17
CA ASN A 46 10.69 9.23 -10.20
C ASN A 46 9.42 8.64 -9.56
N PRO A 47 8.58 9.46 -8.89
CA PRO A 47 7.33 8.98 -8.34
C PRO A 47 6.38 8.56 -9.46
N SER A 48 5.63 7.47 -9.22
CA SER A 48 4.52 7.10 -10.07
C SER A 48 3.27 7.84 -9.61
N ILE A 49 2.57 8.47 -10.54
CA ILE A 49 1.29 9.16 -10.27
C ILE A 49 0.20 8.41 -11.01
N VAL A 50 -0.92 8.12 -10.32
CA VAL A 50 -2.17 7.67 -10.92
C VAL A 50 -3.23 8.73 -10.67
N THR A 51 -3.75 9.33 -11.72
CA THR A 51 -4.69 10.45 -11.65
C THR A 51 -6.14 9.99 -11.50
N ALA A 52 -7.03 10.89 -11.03
CA ALA A 52 -8.48 10.62 -11.00
C ALA A 52 -9.03 10.17 -12.35
N LYS A 53 -8.54 10.79 -13.45
CA LYS A 53 -8.93 10.42 -14.80
C LYS A 53 -8.56 8.98 -15.14
N GLU A 54 -7.34 8.55 -14.81
CA GLU A 54 -6.91 7.15 -15.02
C GLU A 54 -7.73 6.17 -14.16
N ILE A 55 -8.00 6.56 -12.89
CA ILE A 55 -8.85 5.77 -11.99
C ILE A 55 -10.25 5.60 -12.58
N GLU A 56 -10.82 6.66 -13.10
CA GLU A 56 -12.15 6.66 -13.73
C GLU A 56 -12.17 5.88 -15.05
N GLU A 57 -11.19 6.07 -15.93
CA GLU A 57 -11.10 5.36 -17.21
C GLU A 57 -10.89 3.86 -17.05
N LYS A 58 -10.16 3.44 -16.01
CA LYS A 58 -9.90 2.04 -15.70
C LYS A 58 -10.97 1.40 -14.80
N ASN A 59 -11.86 2.20 -14.22
CA ASN A 59 -12.98 1.77 -13.38
C ASN A 59 -12.57 0.80 -12.25
N TYR A 60 -11.52 1.15 -11.51
CA TYR A 60 -11.08 0.37 -10.37
C TYR A 60 -12.13 0.36 -9.25
N LYS A 61 -12.25 -0.77 -8.58
CA LYS A 61 -13.19 -0.96 -7.47
C LYS A 61 -12.55 -0.69 -6.11
N THR A 62 -11.27 -0.99 -5.99
CA THR A 62 -10.50 -0.90 -4.73
C THR A 62 -9.17 -0.20 -4.94
N VAL A 63 -8.55 0.25 -3.85
CA VAL A 63 -7.24 0.93 -3.90
C VAL A 63 -6.12 -0.04 -4.27
N ASP A 64 -6.17 -1.28 -3.80
CA ASP A 64 -5.16 -2.28 -4.15
C ASP A 64 -5.19 -2.64 -5.64
N GLU A 65 -6.35 -2.63 -6.31
CA GLU A 65 -6.43 -2.76 -7.77
C GLU A 65 -5.69 -1.62 -8.49
N ILE A 66 -5.84 -0.37 -8.03
CA ILE A 66 -5.12 0.79 -8.60
C ILE A 66 -3.62 0.59 -8.44
N LEU A 67 -3.18 0.20 -7.25
CA LEU A 67 -1.78 0.02 -6.93
C LEU A 67 -1.15 -1.16 -7.66
N ALA A 68 -1.91 -2.23 -7.90
CA ALA A 68 -1.44 -3.41 -8.63
C ALA A 68 -0.98 -3.10 -10.06
N ASP A 69 -1.52 -2.05 -10.69
CA ASP A 69 -1.13 -1.60 -12.03
C ASP A 69 0.20 -0.84 -12.07
N ILE A 70 0.71 -0.42 -10.91
CA ILE A 70 2.00 0.28 -10.82
C ILE A 70 3.13 -0.75 -10.81
N PRO A 71 4.16 -0.63 -11.68
CA PRO A 71 5.20 -1.65 -11.82
C PRO A 71 6.02 -1.87 -10.57
N SER A 72 6.34 -0.81 -9.83
CA SER A 72 7.11 -0.89 -8.57
C SER A 72 6.33 -1.48 -7.41
N VAL A 73 5.02 -1.66 -7.55
CA VAL A 73 4.13 -2.21 -6.51
C VAL A 73 3.88 -3.68 -6.76
N ASN A 74 4.05 -4.49 -5.73
CA ASN A 74 3.56 -5.87 -5.68
C ASN A 74 2.50 -5.97 -4.59
N ILE A 75 1.41 -6.69 -4.84
CA ILE A 75 0.38 -6.97 -3.83
C ILE A 75 0.62 -8.35 -3.27
N VAL A 76 0.95 -8.42 -1.99
CA VAL A 76 1.05 -9.69 -1.26
C VAL A 76 -0.27 -9.92 -0.54
N LYS A 77 -1.00 -10.96 -0.94
CA LYS A 77 -2.25 -11.33 -0.28
C LYS A 77 -1.96 -12.16 0.97
N GLN A 78 -2.65 -11.84 2.05
CA GLN A 78 -2.71 -12.66 3.27
C GLN A 78 -4.18 -12.82 3.64
N GLY A 79 -4.81 -13.88 3.15
CA GLY A 79 -6.23 -14.02 3.21
C GLY A 79 -6.90 -12.86 2.48
N LYS A 80 -7.69 -12.06 3.21
CA LYS A 80 -8.37 -10.90 2.69
C LYS A 80 -7.51 -9.64 2.63
N ASP A 81 -6.48 -9.56 3.46
CA ASP A 81 -5.63 -8.39 3.56
C ASP A 81 -4.70 -8.27 2.34
N SER A 82 -4.51 -7.04 1.88
CA SER A 82 -3.57 -6.68 0.82
C SER A 82 -2.39 -5.92 1.41
N ILE A 83 -1.21 -6.52 1.38
CA ILE A 83 0.03 -5.87 1.78
C ILE A 83 0.65 -5.22 0.54
N ILE A 84 0.90 -3.93 0.61
CA ILE A 84 1.48 -3.16 -0.48
C ILE A 84 2.99 -3.24 -0.38
N ASP A 85 3.61 -4.06 -1.21
CA ASP A 85 5.06 -4.19 -1.29
C ASP A 85 5.65 -3.27 -2.35
N LEU A 86 6.63 -2.49 -1.94
CA LEU A 86 7.48 -1.66 -2.80
C LEU A 86 8.92 -2.15 -2.71
N ARG A 87 9.54 -2.36 -3.86
CA ARG A 87 10.97 -2.74 -3.96
C ARG A 87 11.37 -3.99 -3.18
N GLY A 88 10.44 -4.94 -3.01
CA GLY A 88 10.76 -6.28 -2.52
C GLY A 88 10.97 -6.39 -1.02
N GLN A 89 10.12 -5.76 -0.22
CA GLN A 89 10.06 -5.94 1.22
C GLN A 89 9.35 -7.26 1.58
N GLY A 90 8.53 -7.83 0.67
CA GLY A 90 7.75 -9.03 0.90
C GLY A 90 6.79 -8.85 2.09
N ASP A 91 6.72 -9.82 2.99
CA ASP A 91 5.84 -9.76 4.17
C ASP A 91 6.17 -8.61 5.14
N LYS A 92 7.38 -8.03 5.05
CA LYS A 92 7.80 -6.88 5.85
C LYS A 92 7.25 -5.55 5.33
N ALA A 93 6.66 -5.56 4.14
CA ALA A 93 6.10 -4.34 3.54
C ALA A 93 5.05 -3.67 4.42
N LYS A 94 4.28 -4.43 5.23
CA LYS A 94 3.33 -3.88 6.22
C LYS A 94 3.96 -2.93 7.25
N GLN A 95 5.28 -3.04 7.48
CA GLN A 95 6.07 -2.20 8.39
C GLN A 95 6.99 -1.23 7.65
N ASN A 96 7.40 -1.59 6.42
CA ASN A 96 8.45 -0.96 5.64
C ASN A 96 7.94 -0.14 4.43
N VAL A 97 6.62 -0.08 4.26
CA VAL A 97 5.94 0.82 3.30
C VAL A 97 4.93 1.66 4.07
N GLN A 98 5.08 2.97 4.00
CA GLN A 98 4.09 3.88 4.59
C GLN A 98 2.95 4.16 3.61
N ILE A 99 1.73 4.05 4.12
CA ILE A 99 0.50 4.40 3.41
C ILE A 99 -0.07 5.65 4.06
N LEU A 100 -0.28 6.67 3.25
CA LEU A 100 -0.76 7.98 3.69
C LEU A 100 -2.06 8.34 2.98
N VAL A 101 -2.93 9.05 3.66
CA VAL A 101 -4.08 9.75 3.09
C VAL A 101 -3.97 11.23 3.42
N ASP A 102 -3.83 12.08 2.39
CA ASP A 102 -3.56 13.50 2.54
C ASP A 102 -2.37 13.80 3.48
N GLY A 103 -1.33 12.94 3.46
CA GLY A 103 -0.15 13.04 4.31
C GLY A 103 -0.31 12.51 5.75
N VAL A 104 -1.47 11.94 6.09
CA VAL A 104 -1.74 11.30 7.38
C VAL A 104 -1.52 9.79 7.27
N GLN A 105 -0.69 9.23 8.16
CA GLN A 105 -0.33 7.80 8.14
C GLN A 105 -1.49 6.89 8.50
N MET A 106 -1.76 5.89 7.65
CA MET A 106 -2.80 4.87 7.88
C MET A 106 -2.30 3.61 8.59
N ASN A 107 -1.00 3.30 8.51
CA ASN A 107 -0.46 2.03 9.00
C ASN A 107 -0.89 1.73 10.44
N SER A 108 -1.41 0.51 10.67
CA SER A 108 -1.82 0.05 12.00
C SER A 108 -0.62 -0.13 12.92
N LEU A 109 -0.79 0.09 14.23
CA LEU A 109 0.27 -0.08 15.22
C LEU A 109 0.55 -1.56 15.50
N ASP A 110 -0.50 -2.37 15.68
CA ASP A 110 -0.36 -3.83 15.86
C ASP A 110 -0.37 -4.55 14.51
N THR A 111 0.80 -4.70 13.90
CA THR A 111 0.99 -5.40 12.62
C THR A 111 1.19 -6.91 12.77
N SER A 112 1.09 -7.45 13.99
CA SER A 112 1.39 -8.86 14.26
C SER A 112 0.31 -9.82 13.75
N MET A 113 -0.92 -9.34 13.55
CA MET A 113 -2.06 -10.20 13.17
C MET A 113 -2.76 -9.76 11.88
N THR A 114 -2.80 -8.46 11.57
CA THR A 114 -3.50 -7.93 10.40
C THR A 114 -2.62 -6.96 9.63
N ALA A 115 -2.84 -6.85 8.32
CA ALA A 115 -2.29 -5.77 7.53
C ALA A 115 -3.10 -4.47 7.73
N THR A 116 -2.56 -3.35 7.29
CA THR A 116 -3.29 -2.09 7.25
C THR A 116 -4.45 -2.19 6.26
N PRO A 117 -5.70 -1.91 6.66
CA PRO A 117 -6.85 -2.02 5.77
C PRO A 117 -6.85 -0.88 4.74
N ILE A 118 -6.21 -1.10 3.60
CA ILE A 118 -5.99 -0.08 2.56
C ILE A 118 -7.27 0.27 1.79
N ASN A 119 -8.20 -0.66 1.66
CA ASN A 119 -9.43 -0.47 0.89
C ASN A 119 -10.53 0.29 1.66
N THR A 120 -10.15 1.00 2.73
CA THR A 120 -11.05 1.87 3.51
C THR A 120 -11.31 3.24 2.87
N ILE A 121 -10.90 3.44 1.61
CA ILE A 121 -11.09 4.66 0.84
C ILE A 121 -11.73 4.31 -0.49
N SER A 122 -12.76 5.04 -0.89
CA SER A 122 -13.36 4.85 -2.21
C SER A 122 -12.43 5.39 -3.31
N PRO A 123 -12.13 4.63 -4.39
CA PRO A 123 -11.46 5.14 -5.58
C PRO A 123 -12.10 6.40 -6.16
N ASP A 124 -13.42 6.55 -6.07
CA ASP A 124 -14.14 7.72 -6.57
C ASP A 124 -13.84 9.01 -5.79
N SER A 125 -13.35 8.90 -4.55
CA SER A 125 -12.93 10.02 -3.70
C SER A 125 -11.49 10.45 -3.91
N ILE A 126 -10.72 9.72 -4.75
CA ILE A 126 -9.30 9.94 -4.96
C ILE A 126 -9.08 10.95 -6.09
N GLU A 127 -8.27 11.98 -5.84
CA GLU A 127 -7.78 12.92 -6.84
C GLU A 127 -6.56 12.35 -7.58
N ARG A 128 -5.62 11.78 -6.82
CA ARG A 128 -4.45 11.08 -7.34
C ARG A 128 -3.81 10.20 -6.27
N ILE A 129 -3.08 9.20 -6.71
CA ILE A 129 -2.17 8.43 -5.85
C ILE A 129 -0.75 8.72 -6.30
N GLU A 130 0.11 9.06 -5.35
CA GLU A 130 1.54 9.25 -5.55
C GLU A 130 2.29 8.09 -4.90
N VAL A 131 3.04 7.32 -5.67
CA VAL A 131 3.91 6.25 -5.17
C VAL A 131 5.36 6.68 -5.33
N LEU A 132 6.05 6.83 -4.21
CA LEU A 132 7.47 7.15 -4.14
C LEU A 132 8.23 5.90 -3.67
N PRO A 133 8.82 5.11 -4.59
CA PRO A 133 9.55 3.92 -4.20
C PRO A 133 10.89 4.26 -3.53
N GLY A 134 11.20 3.53 -2.45
CA GLY A 134 12.50 3.58 -1.77
C GLY A 134 12.83 4.91 -1.14
N GLY A 135 12.47 5.10 0.13
CA GLY A 135 12.84 6.26 0.91
C GLY A 135 11.70 7.20 1.29
N GLY A 136 12.07 8.37 1.84
CA GLY A 136 11.17 9.37 2.39
C GLY A 136 11.26 9.52 3.91
N SER A 137 12.26 8.91 4.54
CA SER A 137 12.41 8.87 5.99
C SER A 137 12.60 10.26 6.62
N VAL A 138 13.18 11.21 5.90
CA VAL A 138 13.33 12.59 6.41
C VAL A 138 11.97 13.25 6.63
N LEU A 139 11.03 13.12 5.70
CA LEU A 139 9.71 13.75 5.81
C LEU A 139 8.71 12.93 6.61
N TYR A 140 8.76 11.60 6.49
CA TYR A 140 7.70 10.72 6.98
C TYR A 140 8.14 9.81 8.13
N GLY A 141 9.44 9.78 8.45
CA GLY A 141 9.98 9.02 9.58
C GLY A 141 10.09 7.53 9.34
N SER A 142 9.82 6.78 10.37
CA SER A 142 9.96 5.32 10.42
C SER A 142 9.15 4.58 9.35
N GLY A 143 9.71 3.45 8.82
CA GLY A 143 8.95 2.50 7.99
C GLY A 143 8.85 2.88 6.52
N THR A 144 9.87 3.51 5.95
CA THR A 144 9.89 3.95 4.55
C THR A 144 10.96 3.27 3.69
N SER A 145 11.54 2.15 4.14
CA SER A 145 12.60 1.46 3.38
C SER A 145 12.11 0.94 2.01
N GLY A 146 10.86 0.52 1.90
CA GLY A 146 10.21 0.20 0.64
C GLY A 146 9.72 1.44 -0.10
N GLY A 147 9.32 2.48 0.62
CA GLY A 147 8.81 3.71 0.06
C GLY A 147 7.48 4.17 0.67
N ILE A 148 6.77 5.01 -0.07
CA ILE A 148 5.55 5.68 0.37
C ILE A 148 4.47 5.56 -0.70
N VAL A 149 3.25 5.31 -0.27
CA VAL A 149 2.01 5.46 -1.04
C VAL A 149 1.22 6.60 -0.42
N ASN A 150 1.03 7.71 -1.12
CA ASN A 150 0.23 8.82 -0.64
C ASN A 150 -1.02 8.99 -1.51
N ILE A 151 -2.17 8.74 -0.90
CA ILE A 151 -3.49 8.89 -1.51
C ILE A 151 -3.98 10.31 -1.23
N ILE A 152 -4.17 11.09 -2.27
CA ILE A 152 -4.66 12.46 -2.16
C ILE A 152 -6.13 12.46 -2.55
N THR A 153 -6.99 12.90 -1.63
CA THR A 153 -8.44 12.91 -1.83
C THR A 153 -8.90 14.15 -2.60
N LYS A 154 -9.99 14.01 -3.34
CA LYS A 154 -10.63 15.12 -4.08
C LYS A 154 -11.04 16.21 -3.09
N LYS A 155 -10.63 17.44 -3.37
CA LYS A 155 -11.05 18.64 -2.64
C LYS A 155 -12.03 19.39 -3.53
N GLY A 156 -13.21 19.67 -3.01
CA GLY A 156 -14.25 20.35 -3.78
C GLY A 156 -13.85 21.78 -4.12
N THR A 157 -13.79 22.08 -5.40
CA THR A 157 -13.74 23.46 -5.92
C THR A 157 -14.74 23.58 -7.07
N GLY A 158 -15.61 24.59 -6.98
CA GLY A 158 -16.66 24.81 -7.95
C GLY A 158 -17.85 23.86 -7.83
N ARG A 159 -18.87 24.08 -8.68
CA ARG A 159 -20.08 23.28 -8.68
C ARG A 159 -19.87 22.01 -9.47
N LYS A 160 -20.06 20.86 -8.84
CA LYS A 160 -19.97 19.52 -9.43
C LYS A 160 -20.99 18.59 -8.78
N ALA A 161 -21.57 17.73 -9.57
CA ALA A 161 -22.37 16.63 -9.05
C ALA A 161 -22.08 15.37 -9.89
N THR A 162 -21.86 14.25 -9.25
CA THR A 162 -21.60 12.97 -9.92
C THR A 162 -22.47 11.89 -9.31
N VAL A 163 -23.08 11.08 -10.15
CA VAL A 163 -23.73 9.83 -9.77
C VAL A 163 -23.21 8.71 -10.68
N GLY A 164 -22.88 7.56 -10.10
CA GLY A 164 -22.41 6.39 -10.84
C GLY A 164 -23.01 5.12 -10.31
N PHE A 165 -23.12 4.13 -11.20
CA PHE A 165 -23.53 2.78 -10.87
C PHE A 165 -22.76 1.78 -11.72
N ASP A 166 -22.22 0.75 -11.06
CA ASP A 166 -21.54 -0.38 -11.67
C ASP A 166 -22.25 -1.67 -11.32
N HIS A 167 -22.34 -2.56 -12.31
CA HIS A 167 -22.78 -3.94 -12.12
C HIS A 167 -21.76 -4.88 -12.73
N GLY A 168 -21.36 -5.89 -11.97
CA GLY A 168 -20.40 -6.89 -12.43
C GLY A 168 -20.82 -8.31 -12.07
N GLN A 169 -20.08 -9.25 -12.62
CA GLN A 169 -20.22 -10.66 -12.30
C GLN A 169 -19.95 -10.89 -10.80
N TYR A 170 -20.37 -12.03 -10.28
CA TYR A 170 -20.30 -12.39 -8.86
C TYR A 170 -21.09 -11.45 -7.94
N GLY A 171 -22.18 -10.88 -8.47
CA GLY A 171 -23.08 -9.99 -7.74
C GLY A 171 -22.40 -8.69 -7.27
N SER A 172 -21.36 -8.26 -7.97
CA SER A 172 -20.66 -7.01 -7.65
C SER A 172 -21.50 -5.83 -8.11
N ASN A 173 -21.81 -4.93 -7.18
CA ASN A 173 -22.48 -3.66 -7.47
C ASN A 173 -21.76 -2.54 -6.72
N LYS A 174 -21.65 -1.39 -7.38
CA LYS A 174 -21.10 -0.19 -6.78
C LYS A 174 -22.03 0.98 -7.13
N THR A 175 -22.36 1.79 -6.14
CA THR A 175 -23.08 3.04 -6.32
C THR A 175 -22.25 4.16 -5.69
N ASN A 176 -22.02 5.24 -6.42
CA ASN A 176 -21.34 6.41 -5.90
C ASN A 176 -22.13 7.69 -6.19
N VAL A 177 -22.13 8.59 -5.24
CA VAL A 177 -22.69 9.94 -5.35
C VAL A 177 -21.69 10.91 -4.78
N ALA A 178 -21.38 12.00 -5.51
CA ALA A 178 -20.56 13.07 -4.99
C ALA A 178 -21.14 14.41 -5.41
N VAL A 179 -21.06 15.40 -4.52
CA VAL A 179 -21.48 16.78 -4.78
C VAL A 179 -20.42 17.74 -4.22
N GLY A 180 -20.08 18.75 -5.00
CA GLY A 180 -19.18 19.82 -4.60
C GLY A 180 -19.80 21.18 -4.98
N GLU A 181 -19.60 22.17 -4.12
CA GLU A 181 -20.05 23.54 -4.38
C GLU A 181 -19.10 24.54 -3.73
N SER A 182 -18.85 25.65 -4.41
CA SER A 182 -18.15 26.81 -3.85
C SER A 182 -19.12 27.96 -3.69
N PHE A 183 -19.26 28.47 -2.49
CA PHE A 183 -20.13 29.61 -2.19
C PHE A 183 -19.44 30.60 -1.24
N GLY A 184 -19.25 31.83 -1.71
CA GLY A 184 -18.47 32.83 -0.98
C GLY A 184 -17.06 32.31 -0.69
N ASN A 185 -16.70 32.28 0.59
CA ASN A 185 -15.38 31.81 1.04
C ASN A 185 -15.35 30.31 1.38
N PHE A 186 -16.45 29.60 1.17
CA PHE A 186 -16.53 28.17 1.48
C PHE A 186 -16.42 27.32 0.23
N ASP A 187 -15.65 26.23 0.33
CA ASP A 187 -15.69 25.09 -0.56
C ASP A 187 -16.19 23.87 0.23
N VAL A 188 -17.21 23.19 -0.28
CA VAL A 188 -17.79 21.99 0.36
C VAL A 188 -17.78 20.86 -0.65
N ASN A 189 -17.39 19.67 -0.19
CA ASN A 189 -17.45 18.44 -0.96
C ASN A 189 -18.01 17.31 -0.10
N LEU A 190 -18.97 16.56 -0.63
CA LEU A 190 -19.55 15.38 0.00
C LEU A 190 -19.49 14.22 -1.00
N ALA A 191 -19.06 13.07 -0.54
CA ALA A 191 -19.02 11.85 -1.35
C ALA A 191 -19.53 10.66 -0.54
N TYR A 192 -20.29 9.80 -1.19
CA TYR A 192 -20.76 8.53 -0.63
C TYR A 192 -20.60 7.43 -1.67
N THR A 193 -20.07 6.28 -1.23
CA THR A 193 -19.94 5.09 -2.06
C THR A 193 -20.43 3.87 -1.30
N LYS A 194 -21.28 3.07 -1.93
CA LYS A 194 -21.67 1.75 -1.45
C LYS A 194 -21.17 0.70 -2.41
N ASN A 195 -20.49 -0.33 -1.87
CA ASN A 195 -20.08 -1.51 -2.62
C ASN A 195 -20.70 -2.76 -2.00
N ASN A 196 -21.13 -3.68 -2.83
CA ASN A 196 -21.45 -5.04 -2.40
C ASN A 196 -21.04 -6.05 -3.46
N ALA A 197 -20.56 -7.21 -3.02
CA ALA A 197 -20.19 -8.32 -3.90
C ALA A 197 -20.40 -9.64 -3.16
N LYS A 198 -20.74 -10.68 -3.92
CA LYS A 198 -20.76 -12.06 -3.41
C LYS A 198 -19.40 -12.75 -3.56
N GLY A 199 -18.47 -12.12 -4.31
CA GLY A 199 -17.15 -12.67 -4.60
C GLY A 199 -17.15 -13.87 -5.55
N TYR A 200 -15.94 -14.35 -5.86
CA TYR A 200 -15.74 -15.47 -6.80
C TYR A 200 -15.99 -16.84 -6.16
N ARG A 201 -15.58 -17.00 -4.90
CA ARG A 201 -15.67 -18.25 -4.15
C ARG A 201 -16.94 -18.31 -3.30
N ASP A 202 -17.34 -19.51 -2.92
CA ASP A 202 -18.44 -19.70 -1.96
C ASP A 202 -18.06 -19.12 -0.60
N TYR A 203 -19.01 -18.45 0.07
CA TYR A 203 -18.81 -17.68 1.31
C TYR A 203 -17.93 -16.43 1.18
N ASP A 204 -17.46 -16.10 -0.01
CA ASP A 204 -16.81 -14.82 -0.25
C ASP A 204 -17.87 -13.73 -0.38
N LYS A 205 -17.86 -12.76 0.51
CA LYS A 205 -18.82 -11.66 0.53
C LYS A 205 -18.15 -10.39 1.03
N SER A 206 -18.47 -9.26 0.38
CA SER A 206 -18.10 -7.93 0.85
C SER A 206 -19.29 -6.99 0.73
N ASP A 207 -19.57 -6.24 1.79
CA ASP A 207 -20.56 -5.16 1.84
C ASP A 207 -19.89 -3.99 2.56
N SER A 208 -19.76 -2.84 1.87
CA SER A 208 -19.09 -1.68 2.47
C SER A 208 -19.73 -0.36 2.09
N ASP A 209 -19.68 0.57 3.02
CA ASP A 209 -20.13 1.94 2.90
C ASP A 209 -18.96 2.88 3.18
N TYR A 210 -18.77 3.89 2.34
CA TYR A 210 -17.80 4.95 2.52
C TYR A 210 -18.46 6.32 2.41
N PHE A 211 -18.22 7.17 3.39
CA PHE A 211 -18.65 8.57 3.37
C PHE A 211 -17.43 9.47 3.57
N GLN A 212 -17.36 10.58 2.84
CA GLN A 212 -16.41 11.66 3.04
C GLN A 212 -17.10 13.01 2.93
N GLY A 213 -16.80 13.91 3.86
CA GLY A 213 -17.20 15.31 3.82
C GLY A 213 -16.00 16.21 4.06
N ASP A 214 -15.80 17.19 3.17
CA ASP A 214 -14.75 18.19 3.27
C ASP A 214 -15.39 19.58 3.28
N ILE A 215 -14.93 20.45 4.18
CA ILE A 215 -15.28 21.86 4.22
C ILE A 215 -13.98 22.66 4.32
N ARG A 216 -13.78 23.59 3.40
CA ARG A 216 -12.68 24.56 3.47
C ARG A 216 -13.25 25.97 3.57
N TYR A 217 -12.70 26.75 4.46
CA TYR A 217 -13.01 28.19 4.61
C TYR A 217 -11.78 29.02 4.28
N ARG A 218 -11.89 29.88 3.27
CA ARG A 218 -10.86 30.86 2.91
C ARG A 218 -11.01 32.08 3.81
N ILE A 219 -10.12 32.21 4.79
CA ILE A 219 -10.08 33.33 5.73
C ILE A 219 -9.66 34.60 4.97
N SER A 220 -8.69 34.45 4.06
CA SER A 220 -8.16 35.49 3.18
C SER A 220 -7.56 34.85 1.93
N ASP A 221 -7.01 35.64 1.02
CA ASP A 221 -6.27 35.15 -0.17
C ASP A 221 -5.02 34.36 0.19
N THR A 222 -4.53 34.47 1.43
CA THR A 222 -3.31 33.82 1.91
C THR A 222 -3.54 32.80 3.01
N GLN A 223 -4.78 32.66 3.51
CA GLN A 223 -5.11 31.82 4.65
C GLN A 223 -6.34 30.98 4.39
N ASP A 224 -6.26 29.70 4.66
CA ASP A 224 -7.41 28.80 4.68
C ASP A 224 -7.35 27.81 5.84
N ILE A 225 -8.53 27.36 6.26
CA ILE A 225 -8.72 26.27 7.21
C ILE A 225 -9.64 25.24 6.56
N GLY A 226 -9.25 23.97 6.62
CA GLY A 226 -9.99 22.85 6.07
C GLY A 226 -10.32 21.83 7.15
N PHE A 227 -11.49 21.25 7.07
CA PHE A 227 -11.89 20.13 7.92
C PHE A 227 -12.43 19.01 7.04
N LYS A 228 -11.89 17.80 7.22
CA LYS A 228 -12.34 16.57 6.56
C LYS A 228 -12.81 15.57 7.62
N TYR A 229 -13.94 14.96 7.36
CA TYR A 229 -14.42 13.77 8.04
C TYR A 229 -14.62 12.64 7.04
N SER A 230 -14.15 11.45 7.33
CA SER A 230 -14.50 10.25 6.58
C SER A 230 -14.87 9.09 7.49
N ARG A 231 -15.82 8.27 7.02
CA ARG A 231 -16.27 7.06 7.68
C ARG A 231 -16.29 5.91 6.69
N TYR A 232 -15.79 4.78 7.12
CA TYR A 232 -15.86 3.51 6.40
C TYR A 232 -16.44 2.43 7.30
N GLU A 233 -17.39 1.67 6.78
CA GLU A 233 -17.97 0.50 7.41
C GLU A 233 -17.95 -0.67 6.43
N ALA A 234 -17.56 -1.86 6.90
CA ALA A 234 -17.58 -3.06 6.07
C ALA A 234 -17.96 -4.31 6.86
N ASP A 235 -18.72 -5.19 6.24
CA ASP A 235 -19.01 -6.57 6.68
C ASP A 235 -18.56 -7.52 5.57
N GLU A 236 -17.58 -8.33 5.88
CA GLU A 236 -16.88 -9.12 4.89
C GLU A 236 -16.68 -10.54 5.39
N THR A 237 -16.88 -11.52 4.50
CA THR A 237 -16.62 -12.94 4.78
C THR A 237 -15.60 -13.46 3.77
N TYR A 238 -14.67 -14.25 4.25
CA TYR A 238 -13.61 -14.82 3.46
C TYR A 238 -13.54 -16.34 3.64
N PRO A 239 -13.56 -17.13 2.55
CA PRO A 239 -13.45 -18.58 2.61
C PRO A 239 -12.02 -19.03 2.91
N SER A 240 -11.84 -20.15 3.57
CA SER A 240 -10.53 -20.75 3.80
C SER A 240 -9.87 -21.20 2.51
N MET A 241 -8.54 -21.27 2.49
CA MET A 241 -7.74 -21.75 1.37
C MET A 241 -8.03 -23.24 1.05
N LEU A 242 -7.83 -23.63 -0.19
CA LEU A 242 -8.11 -24.96 -0.73
C LEU A 242 -6.87 -25.85 -0.78
N THR A 243 -7.01 -27.17 -0.57
CA THR A 243 -5.99 -28.13 -0.99
C THR A 243 -5.95 -28.26 -2.51
N LYS A 244 -4.91 -28.93 -3.04
CA LYS A 244 -4.78 -29.14 -4.49
C LYS A 244 -5.93 -29.99 -5.06
N GLU A 245 -6.36 -30.98 -4.30
CA GLU A 245 -7.48 -31.86 -4.65
C GLU A 245 -8.77 -31.06 -4.77
N GLN A 246 -9.06 -30.22 -3.78
CA GLN A 246 -10.22 -29.34 -3.77
C GLN A 246 -10.22 -28.33 -4.92
N VAL A 247 -9.05 -27.73 -5.23
CA VAL A 247 -8.90 -26.85 -6.39
C VAL A 247 -9.23 -27.57 -7.69
N ASN A 248 -8.84 -28.83 -7.83
CA ASN A 248 -9.09 -29.65 -9.03
C ASN A 248 -10.57 -30.07 -9.15
N GLU A 249 -11.25 -30.26 -8.01
CA GLU A 249 -12.67 -30.60 -7.96
C GLU A 249 -13.54 -29.39 -8.25
N ASP A 250 -13.41 -28.34 -7.49
CA ASP A 250 -14.09 -27.05 -7.69
C ASP A 250 -13.27 -25.88 -7.09
N ARG A 251 -12.83 -24.97 -7.93
CA ARG A 251 -12.06 -23.78 -7.52
C ARG A 251 -12.86 -22.78 -6.68
N LYS A 252 -14.19 -22.87 -6.69
CA LYS A 252 -15.08 -21.93 -6.00
C LYS A 252 -15.44 -22.38 -4.59
N GLN A 253 -15.27 -23.66 -4.27
CA GLN A 253 -15.64 -24.18 -2.96
C GLN A 253 -14.87 -23.52 -1.81
N THR A 254 -15.35 -23.66 -0.59
CA THR A 254 -14.64 -23.26 0.63
C THR A 254 -13.54 -24.25 0.97
N GLY A 255 -12.63 -23.85 1.87
CA GLY A 255 -11.49 -24.65 2.28
C GLY A 255 -11.82 -25.98 2.95
N MET A 256 -10.79 -26.58 3.55
CA MET A 256 -10.63 -28.02 3.91
C MET A 256 -11.86 -28.72 4.47
N ASN A 257 -12.80 -27.98 5.06
CA ASN A 257 -14.05 -28.53 5.56
C ASN A 257 -15.18 -27.51 5.33
N SER A 258 -16.35 -28.01 4.94
CA SER A 258 -17.53 -27.16 4.81
C SER A 258 -17.81 -26.42 6.13
N GLY A 259 -17.86 -25.10 6.10
CA GLY A 259 -18.09 -24.26 7.26
C GLY A 259 -16.83 -23.60 7.88
N GLU A 260 -15.65 -23.75 7.24
CA GLU A 260 -14.51 -22.91 7.57
C GLU A 260 -14.64 -21.55 6.88
N TYR A 261 -14.52 -20.48 7.65
CA TYR A 261 -14.58 -19.10 7.16
C TYR A 261 -13.89 -18.14 8.13
N SER A 262 -13.56 -16.97 7.64
CA SER A 262 -13.25 -15.79 8.46
C SER A 262 -14.26 -14.68 8.11
N LYS A 263 -14.83 -14.07 9.15
CA LYS A 263 -15.71 -12.91 9.01
C LYS A 263 -15.05 -11.73 9.68
N THR A 264 -14.97 -10.59 8.96
CA THR A 264 -14.41 -9.34 9.47
C THR A 264 -15.43 -8.24 9.35
N LYS A 265 -15.67 -7.53 10.44
CA LYS A 265 -16.38 -6.26 10.44
C LYS A 265 -15.37 -5.16 10.71
N THR A 266 -15.35 -4.13 9.88
CA THR A 266 -14.42 -3.00 9.99
C THR A 266 -15.20 -1.71 10.08
N ASP A 267 -14.90 -0.90 11.10
CA ASP A 267 -15.39 0.47 11.29
C ASP A 267 -14.18 1.40 11.38
N LYS A 268 -14.17 2.47 10.58
CA LYS A 268 -13.11 3.48 10.63
C LYS A 268 -13.68 4.89 10.55
N ASP A 269 -13.26 5.73 11.47
CA ASP A 269 -13.52 7.17 11.49
C ASP A 269 -12.21 7.93 11.38
N GLU A 270 -12.19 8.99 10.55
CA GLU A 270 -11.04 9.87 10.38
C GLU A 270 -11.49 11.33 10.40
N TYR A 271 -10.81 12.15 11.19
CA TYR A 271 -10.98 13.59 11.28
C TYR A 271 -9.65 14.26 11.00
N VAL A 272 -9.62 15.18 10.04
CA VAL A 272 -8.41 15.92 9.67
C VAL A 272 -8.73 17.41 9.64
N LEU A 273 -7.94 18.18 10.37
CA LEU A 273 -7.96 19.65 10.37
C LEU A 273 -6.67 20.15 9.70
N THR A 274 -6.79 20.97 8.69
CA THR A 274 -5.67 21.59 8.00
C THR A 274 -5.72 23.11 8.15
N TYR A 275 -4.58 23.74 8.35
CA TYR A 275 -4.45 25.18 8.32
C TYR A 275 -3.26 25.56 7.44
N ASN A 276 -3.50 26.40 6.46
CA ASN A 276 -2.49 26.91 5.52
C ASN A 276 -2.43 28.43 5.63
N ASN A 277 -1.22 28.97 5.68
CA ASN A 277 -1.01 30.41 5.75
C ASN A 277 0.28 30.82 5.04
N LYS A 278 0.16 31.70 4.08
CA LYS A 278 1.30 32.37 3.46
C LYS A 278 1.64 33.60 4.30
N LEU A 279 2.50 33.40 5.29
CA LEU A 279 2.91 34.40 6.29
C LEU A 279 3.65 35.60 5.65
N ALA A 280 4.38 35.36 4.55
CA ALA A 280 5.06 36.36 3.74
C ALA A 280 5.14 35.86 2.29
N ALA A 281 5.58 36.69 1.36
CA ALA A 281 5.72 36.31 -0.06
C ALA A 281 6.57 35.05 -0.27
N ASN A 282 7.50 34.78 0.66
CA ASN A 282 8.44 33.68 0.62
C ASN A 282 8.39 32.75 1.85
N LEU A 283 7.32 32.83 2.66
CA LEU A 283 7.19 32.06 3.88
C LEU A 283 5.80 31.42 3.97
N ASP A 284 5.73 30.10 3.77
CA ASP A 284 4.51 29.32 3.85
C ASP A 284 4.50 28.51 5.14
N PHE A 285 3.38 28.51 5.86
CA PHE A 285 3.13 27.68 7.04
C PHE A 285 1.97 26.73 6.75
N ASN A 286 2.16 25.45 7.04
CA ASN A 286 1.11 24.45 7.01
C ASN A 286 1.06 23.72 8.35
N MET A 287 -0.14 23.37 8.80
CA MET A 287 -0.36 22.53 9.96
C MET A 287 -1.46 21.52 9.64
N THR A 288 -1.21 20.27 9.96
CA THR A 288 -2.22 19.19 9.92
C THR A 288 -2.38 18.63 11.32
N ALA A 289 -3.61 18.61 11.84
CA ALA A 289 -3.99 17.88 13.04
C ALA A 289 -5.01 16.81 12.67
N PHE A 290 -4.89 15.62 13.26
CA PHE A 290 -5.77 14.51 12.89
C PHE A 290 -6.10 13.61 14.07
N TYR A 291 -7.22 12.91 13.94
CA TYR A 291 -7.63 11.80 14.78
C TYR A 291 -8.20 10.69 13.89
N GLN A 292 -7.75 9.46 14.11
CA GLN A 292 -8.27 8.26 13.44
C GLN A 292 -8.63 7.22 14.48
N LYS A 293 -9.73 6.51 14.26
CA LYS A 293 -10.10 5.30 14.98
C LYS A 293 -10.43 4.22 13.97
N THR A 294 -9.78 3.07 14.07
CA THR A 294 -10.13 1.86 13.31
C THR A 294 -10.48 0.76 14.30
N GLU A 295 -11.60 0.10 14.10
CA GLU A 295 -12.06 -1.05 14.89
C GLU A 295 -12.35 -2.20 13.95
N MET A 296 -11.83 -3.39 14.27
CA MET A 296 -12.06 -4.61 13.49
C MET A 296 -12.48 -5.73 14.42
N ASP A 297 -13.65 -6.32 14.16
CA ASP A 297 -14.10 -7.53 14.80
C ASP A 297 -13.91 -8.70 13.82
N ILE A 298 -13.13 -9.69 14.23
CA ILE A 298 -12.80 -10.85 13.41
C ILE A 298 -13.28 -12.11 14.11
N THR A 299 -14.18 -12.85 13.44
CA THR A 299 -14.59 -14.19 13.85
C THR A 299 -14.06 -15.19 12.85
N SER A 300 -13.32 -16.20 13.31
CA SER A 300 -12.81 -17.27 12.46
C SER A 300 -13.09 -18.65 13.04
N LYS A 301 -13.25 -19.62 12.14
CA LYS A 301 -13.43 -21.04 12.49
C LYS A 301 -12.52 -21.87 11.59
N THR A 302 -11.68 -22.69 12.24
CA THR A 302 -10.72 -23.57 11.58
C THR A 302 -10.80 -24.98 12.17
N PHE A 303 -10.82 -26.02 11.32
CA PHE A 303 -10.71 -27.41 11.74
C PHE A 303 -9.25 -27.86 11.70
N MET A 304 -8.73 -28.24 12.87
CA MET A 304 -7.34 -28.71 13.00
C MET A 304 -7.17 -30.17 12.60
N ILE A 305 -8.12 -31.03 13.02
CA ILE A 305 -8.18 -32.47 12.69
C ILE A 305 -9.64 -32.83 12.44
N PRO A 306 -10.11 -32.78 11.19
CA PRO A 306 -11.53 -32.97 10.85
C PRO A 306 -12.12 -34.28 11.33
N ALA A 307 -11.39 -35.39 11.17
CA ALA A 307 -11.82 -36.72 11.55
C ALA A 307 -12.10 -36.85 13.08
N LEU A 308 -11.50 -36.00 13.91
CA LEU A 308 -11.71 -35.93 15.36
C LEU A 308 -12.61 -34.75 15.79
N ASN A 309 -13.20 -34.02 14.83
CA ASN A 309 -13.89 -32.74 15.07
C ASN A 309 -13.07 -31.75 15.90
N ALA A 310 -11.73 -31.87 15.84
CA ALA A 310 -10.85 -30.93 16.51
C ALA A 310 -10.87 -29.59 15.80
N ARG A 311 -11.33 -28.55 16.50
CA ARG A 311 -11.55 -27.22 15.91
C ARG A 311 -11.09 -26.10 16.82
N MET A 312 -10.80 -24.99 16.20
CA MET A 312 -10.52 -23.71 16.84
C MET A 312 -11.50 -22.66 16.32
N GLU A 313 -12.12 -21.97 17.23
CA GLU A 313 -12.98 -20.81 16.94
C GLU A 313 -12.36 -19.61 17.67
N GLN A 314 -12.23 -18.48 16.97
CA GLN A 314 -11.60 -17.29 17.52
C GLN A 314 -12.47 -16.08 17.24
N ASP A 315 -12.75 -15.33 18.29
CA ASP A 315 -13.34 -14.00 18.24
C ASP A 315 -12.28 -12.99 18.70
N SER A 316 -11.98 -12.02 17.85
CA SER A 316 -10.96 -11.01 18.10
C SER A 316 -11.50 -9.62 17.79
N THR A 317 -11.26 -8.68 18.70
CA THR A 317 -11.46 -7.25 18.48
C THR A 317 -10.12 -6.56 18.46
N PHE A 318 -9.91 -5.74 17.42
CA PHE A 318 -8.76 -4.85 17.28
C PHE A 318 -9.26 -3.41 17.27
N GLU A 319 -8.66 -2.57 18.09
CA GLU A 319 -8.90 -1.14 18.09
C GLU A 319 -7.55 -0.42 17.88
N ASP A 320 -7.45 0.46 16.90
CA ASP A 320 -6.29 1.33 16.66
C ASP A 320 -6.78 2.79 16.72
N LYS A 321 -6.23 3.59 17.63
CA LYS A 321 -6.52 5.02 17.81
C LYS A 321 -5.25 5.80 17.61
N LYS A 322 -5.26 6.73 16.67
CA LYS A 322 -4.12 7.55 16.34
C LYS A 322 -4.51 9.02 16.28
N TRP A 323 -3.71 9.89 16.89
CA TRP A 323 -3.85 11.32 16.75
C TRP A 323 -2.49 12.00 16.67
N GLY A 324 -2.46 13.15 16.05
CA GLY A 324 -1.20 13.87 15.94
C GLY A 324 -1.36 15.27 15.40
N VAL A 325 -0.25 16.02 15.48
CA VAL A 325 -0.12 17.39 14.97
C VAL A 325 1.22 17.48 14.21
N LYS A 326 1.18 18.03 13.01
CA LYS A 326 2.31 18.09 12.08
C LYS A 326 2.46 19.51 11.51
N PRO A 327 3.05 20.46 12.24
CA PRO A 327 3.37 21.80 11.73
C PRO A 327 4.63 21.72 10.84
N LYS A 328 4.62 22.51 9.75
CA LYS A 328 5.79 22.69 8.88
C LYS A 328 5.82 24.09 8.29
N LEU A 329 7.03 24.57 8.04
CA LEU A 329 7.32 25.87 7.50
C LEU A 329 8.21 25.72 6.28
N ARG A 330 7.89 26.41 5.19
CA ARG A 330 8.74 26.51 4.00
C ARG A 330 9.18 27.96 3.80
N TYR A 331 10.46 28.20 3.82
CA TYR A 331 11.08 29.46 3.47
C TYR A 331 11.70 29.37 2.07
N SER A 332 11.18 30.12 1.11
CA SER A 332 11.71 30.19 -0.24
C SER A 332 12.76 31.31 -0.35
N TYR A 333 13.89 31.02 -0.97
CA TYR A 333 15.01 31.96 -1.13
C TYR A 333 15.69 31.79 -2.49
N GLY A 334 16.39 32.81 -2.94
CA GLY A 334 17.05 32.79 -4.24
C GLY A 334 16.08 32.50 -5.39
N GLU A 335 16.59 31.86 -6.45
CA GLU A 335 15.82 31.51 -7.64
C GLU A 335 15.32 30.08 -7.57
N GLY A 336 14.29 29.81 -6.74
CA GLY A 336 13.66 28.51 -6.62
C GLY A 336 14.16 27.59 -5.51
N SER A 337 15.11 28.06 -4.68
CA SER A 337 15.57 27.34 -3.50
C SER A 337 14.59 27.43 -2.33
N SER A 338 14.59 26.42 -1.45
CA SER A 338 13.70 26.43 -0.29
C SER A 338 14.30 25.67 0.89
N LEU A 339 14.03 26.15 2.10
CA LEU A 339 14.30 25.51 3.37
C LEU A 339 12.98 25.11 4.01
N ILE A 340 12.81 23.83 4.32
CA ILE A 340 11.65 23.28 4.99
C ILE A 340 12.06 22.84 6.40
N VAL A 341 11.31 23.27 7.40
CA VAL A 341 11.46 22.85 8.80
C VAL A 341 10.12 22.34 9.28
N GLY A 342 10.11 21.17 9.90
CA GLY A 342 8.88 20.58 10.42
C GLY A 342 9.11 19.79 11.69
N ALA A 343 8.03 19.54 12.40
CA ALA A 343 7.97 18.68 13.56
C ALA A 343 6.71 17.83 13.51
N ASP A 344 6.78 16.62 14.07
CA ASP A 344 5.62 15.75 14.21
C ASP A 344 5.50 15.30 15.67
N TYR A 345 4.27 15.36 16.18
CA TYR A 345 3.86 14.66 17.39
C TYR A 345 2.74 13.70 17.03
N ILE A 346 2.94 12.41 17.29
CA ILE A 346 1.96 11.36 16.98
C ILE A 346 1.85 10.44 18.19
N ASN A 347 0.63 10.22 18.67
CA ASN A 347 0.32 9.20 19.67
C ASN A 347 -0.57 8.15 19.02
N ASN A 348 -0.16 6.89 19.10
CA ASN A 348 -0.90 5.76 18.56
C ASN A 348 -1.10 4.71 19.66
N LYS A 349 -2.35 4.27 19.86
CA LYS A 349 -2.75 3.23 20.81
C LYS A 349 -3.45 2.12 20.09
N ALA A 350 -3.03 0.87 20.32
CA ALA A 350 -3.69 -0.30 19.78
C ALA A 350 -4.08 -1.24 20.91
N TYR A 351 -5.34 -1.64 20.92
CA TYR A 351 -5.86 -2.66 21.83
C TYR A 351 -6.31 -3.88 21.05
N ARG A 352 -5.92 -5.06 21.50
CA ARG A 352 -6.40 -6.34 20.97
C ARG A 352 -6.94 -7.20 22.08
N TYR A 353 -8.14 -7.71 21.85
CA TYR A 353 -8.76 -8.77 22.63
C TYR A 353 -8.99 -9.97 21.71
N ALA A 354 -8.46 -11.16 22.05
CA ALA A 354 -8.67 -12.36 21.27
C ALA A 354 -9.11 -13.49 22.18
N LYS A 355 -10.34 -13.97 22.00
CA LYS A 355 -10.88 -15.14 22.68
C LYS A 355 -10.83 -16.34 21.74
N THR A 356 -10.06 -17.34 22.10
CA THR A 356 -9.90 -18.56 21.31
C THR A 356 -10.52 -19.74 22.06
N PHE A 357 -11.48 -20.39 21.43
CA PHE A 357 -12.04 -21.66 21.85
C PHE A 357 -11.37 -22.79 21.06
N THR A 358 -10.89 -23.81 21.78
CA THR A 358 -10.25 -24.98 21.16
C THR A 358 -10.93 -26.24 21.66
N TYR A 359 -11.30 -27.13 20.73
CA TYR A 359 -11.78 -28.46 21.03
C TYR A 359 -10.87 -29.53 20.42
N MET A 360 -10.26 -30.36 21.28
CA MET A 360 -9.40 -31.49 20.92
C MET A 360 -9.75 -32.70 21.77
N GLY A 361 -11.04 -33.12 21.72
CA GLY A 361 -11.57 -34.12 22.67
C GLY A 361 -11.86 -33.53 24.06
N ARG A 362 -11.35 -32.33 24.35
CA ARG A 362 -11.60 -31.55 25.57
C ARG A 362 -11.68 -30.08 25.19
N GLU A 363 -12.58 -29.34 25.83
CA GLU A 363 -12.71 -27.91 25.63
C GLU A 363 -11.65 -27.10 26.39
N SER A 364 -11.11 -26.10 25.75
CA SER A 364 -10.24 -25.09 26.34
C SER A 364 -10.57 -23.72 25.76
N THR A 365 -10.60 -22.73 26.61
CA THR A 365 -10.74 -21.33 26.18
C THR A 365 -9.53 -20.55 26.66
N SER A 366 -8.95 -19.75 25.77
CA SER A 366 -7.92 -18.76 26.12
C SER A 366 -8.37 -17.37 25.73
N VAL A 367 -7.98 -16.38 26.53
CA VAL A 367 -8.17 -14.96 26.25
C VAL A 367 -6.81 -14.29 26.26
N THR A 368 -6.44 -13.70 25.14
CA THR A 368 -5.21 -12.92 24.97
C THR A 368 -5.57 -11.45 24.84
N THR A 369 -4.89 -10.62 25.61
CA THR A 369 -5.00 -9.16 25.51
C THR A 369 -3.64 -8.54 25.19
N ASN A 370 -3.64 -7.55 24.31
CA ASN A 370 -2.50 -6.66 24.07
C ASN A 370 -3.02 -5.22 24.20
N ASP A 371 -2.31 -4.42 24.97
CA ASP A 371 -2.50 -2.97 25.06
C ASP A 371 -1.15 -2.33 24.74
N LEU A 372 -1.11 -1.59 23.65
CA LEU A 372 0.10 -1.10 23.02
C LEU A 372 -0.03 0.40 22.80
N GLU A 373 0.97 1.16 23.21
CA GLU A 373 1.06 2.59 22.91
C GLU A 373 2.41 2.90 22.30
N LYS A 374 2.43 3.79 21.33
CA LYS A 374 3.63 4.39 20.73
C LYS A 374 3.43 5.89 20.63
N GLU A 375 4.24 6.63 21.35
CA GLU A 375 4.37 8.08 21.19
C GLU A 375 5.60 8.39 20.33
N THR A 376 5.42 9.25 19.32
CA THR A 376 6.51 9.64 18.41
C THR A 376 6.65 11.15 18.44
N ILE A 377 7.86 11.63 18.75
CA ILE A 377 8.25 13.04 18.70
C ILE A 377 9.40 13.16 17.71
N SER A 378 9.30 14.08 16.77
CA SER A 378 10.34 14.25 15.78
C SER A 378 10.48 15.68 15.27
N GLY A 379 11.65 15.99 14.75
CA GLY A 379 11.93 17.23 14.05
C GLY A 379 12.80 16.98 12.84
N TYR A 380 12.57 17.73 11.77
CA TYR A 380 13.32 17.59 10.54
C TYR A 380 13.59 18.93 9.86
N VAL A 381 14.68 18.95 9.09
CA VAL A 381 15.07 20.07 8.23
C VAL A 381 15.41 19.50 6.85
N MET A 382 14.88 20.10 5.80
CA MET A 382 15.21 19.78 4.42
C MET A 382 15.51 21.07 3.66
N ASN A 383 16.64 21.11 2.99
CA ASN A 383 17.05 22.22 2.13
C ASN A 383 17.08 21.75 0.68
N ASN A 384 16.38 22.47 -0.19
CA ASN A 384 16.45 22.31 -1.65
C ASN A 384 17.15 23.51 -2.22
N TYR A 385 18.37 23.34 -2.72
CA TYR A 385 19.20 24.41 -3.27
C TYR A 385 19.28 24.31 -4.80
N VAL A 386 18.90 25.37 -5.47
CA VAL A 386 18.94 25.50 -6.94
C VAL A 386 20.14 26.29 -7.37
N TRP A 387 20.94 25.73 -8.29
CA TRP A 387 22.09 26.38 -8.89
C TRP A 387 22.14 26.10 -10.41
N GLY A 388 21.70 27.09 -11.18
CA GLY A 388 21.52 26.91 -12.62
C GLY A 388 20.56 25.76 -12.92
N ASN A 389 21.03 24.76 -13.66
CA ASN A 389 20.27 23.55 -13.99
C ASN A 389 20.39 22.44 -12.95
N PHE A 390 21.10 22.68 -11.83
CA PHE A 390 21.25 21.71 -10.76
C PHE A 390 20.32 22.02 -9.59
N GLU A 391 19.76 20.99 -9.00
CA GLU A 391 18.99 21.05 -7.77
C GLU A 391 19.56 20.05 -6.79
N PHE A 392 19.92 20.51 -5.61
CA PHE A 392 20.50 19.70 -4.53
C PHE A 392 19.52 19.64 -3.37
N ALA A 393 19.15 18.45 -2.93
CA ALA A 393 18.39 18.28 -1.71
C ALA A 393 19.25 17.68 -0.61
N GLN A 394 19.15 18.25 0.60
CA GLN A 394 19.78 17.76 1.82
C GLN A 394 18.74 17.77 2.93
N GLY A 395 18.60 16.65 3.61
CA GLY A 395 17.63 16.50 4.68
C GLY A 395 18.20 15.75 5.88
N ILE A 396 17.71 16.10 7.07
CA ILE A 396 17.99 15.38 8.32
C ILE A 396 16.71 15.34 9.16
N ARG A 397 16.46 14.20 9.81
CA ARG A 397 15.42 13.99 10.81
C ARG A 397 15.99 13.33 12.05
N TYR A 398 15.53 13.79 13.19
CA TYR A 398 15.60 13.06 14.45
C TYR A 398 14.21 12.63 14.87
N GLU A 399 14.08 11.39 15.34
CA GLU A 399 12.82 10.82 15.83
C GLU A 399 13.07 10.02 17.09
N ARG A 400 12.29 10.29 18.13
CA ARG A 400 12.20 9.49 19.34
C ARG A 400 10.84 8.82 19.41
N ALA A 401 10.84 7.52 19.65
CA ALA A 401 9.67 6.70 19.88
C ALA A 401 9.69 6.16 21.31
N ASN A 402 8.65 6.45 22.09
CA ASN A 402 8.40 5.88 23.41
C ASN A 402 7.31 4.83 23.31
N TYR A 403 7.45 3.71 24.00
CA TYR A 403 6.54 2.57 23.96
C TYR A 403 6.07 2.21 25.36
N ASP A 404 4.75 1.96 25.48
CA ASP A 404 4.14 1.27 26.63
C ASP A 404 3.47 -0.01 26.11
N ILE A 405 3.74 -1.14 26.77
CA ILE A 405 3.33 -2.46 26.31
C ILE A 405 2.78 -3.25 27.46
N ALA A 406 1.52 -3.65 27.38
CA ALA A 406 0.92 -4.61 28.31
C ALA A 406 0.30 -5.78 27.54
N ARG A 407 0.64 -7.01 27.91
CA ARG A 407 0.06 -8.20 27.28
C ARG A 407 -0.01 -9.38 28.24
N GLY A 408 -0.98 -10.27 28.00
CA GLY A 408 -1.15 -11.48 28.78
C GLY A 408 -2.11 -12.45 28.13
N THR A 409 -2.09 -13.72 28.60
CA THR A 409 -3.03 -14.75 28.18
C THR A 409 -3.53 -15.50 29.40
N THR A 410 -4.85 -15.60 29.55
CA THR A 410 -5.52 -16.43 30.55
C THR A 410 -6.17 -17.63 29.91
N ARG A 411 -6.22 -18.79 30.61
CA ARG A 411 -6.79 -20.04 30.10
C ARG A 411 -7.72 -20.69 31.11
N THR A 412 -8.77 -21.35 30.61
CA THR A 412 -9.67 -22.17 31.47
C THR A 412 -9.05 -23.53 31.83
N SER A 413 -8.07 -23.99 31.06
CA SER A 413 -7.34 -25.22 31.33
C SER A 413 -5.86 -25.03 31.03
N GLY A 414 -5.00 -25.49 31.94
CA GLY A 414 -3.55 -25.27 31.90
C GLY A 414 -3.11 -24.02 32.66
N ASN A 415 -1.85 -23.69 32.56
CA ASN A 415 -1.29 -22.52 33.22
C ASN A 415 -1.57 -21.25 32.40
N ASN A 416 -1.91 -20.18 33.11
CA ASN A 416 -1.96 -18.84 32.51
C ASN A 416 -0.54 -18.39 32.17
N ASP A 417 -0.40 -17.63 31.07
CA ASP A 417 0.85 -16.97 30.81
C ASP A 417 1.03 -15.85 31.84
N LYS A 418 2.25 -15.64 32.30
CA LYS A 418 2.53 -14.50 33.15
C LYS A 418 2.44 -13.21 32.32
N PRO A 419 1.57 -12.27 32.70
CA PRO A 419 1.44 -11.02 31.95
C PRO A 419 2.69 -10.16 32.12
N ILE A 420 2.94 -9.29 31.12
CA ILE A 420 3.97 -8.26 31.19
C ILE A 420 3.30 -6.88 31.07
N SER A 421 3.85 -5.92 31.81
CA SER A 421 3.63 -4.49 31.60
C SER A 421 5.00 -3.81 31.67
N THR A 422 5.41 -3.18 30.57
CA THR A 422 6.77 -2.66 30.41
C THR A 422 6.78 -1.49 29.45
N SER A 423 7.85 -0.70 29.48
CA SER A 423 8.11 0.40 28.55
C SER A 423 9.48 0.29 27.91
N SER A 424 9.65 0.91 26.77
CA SER A 424 10.92 1.01 26.02
C SER A 424 10.95 2.31 25.26
N ASP A 425 12.13 2.72 24.80
CA ASP A 425 12.30 3.88 23.91
C ASP A 425 13.36 3.61 22.84
N GLU A 426 13.27 4.33 21.73
CA GLU A 426 14.19 4.24 20.59
C GLU A 426 14.45 5.63 20.01
N ASP A 427 15.73 5.93 19.77
CA ASP A 427 16.19 7.15 19.12
C ASP A 427 16.73 6.84 17.72
N ASN A 428 16.26 7.55 16.72
CA ASN A 428 16.64 7.31 15.34
C ASN A 428 16.96 8.60 14.58
N PHE A 429 17.87 8.47 13.61
CA PHE A 429 18.23 9.53 12.67
C PHE A 429 18.03 9.06 11.24
N ALA A 430 17.50 9.94 10.40
CA ALA A 430 17.47 9.78 8.95
C ALA A 430 18.15 10.97 8.28
N TYR A 431 18.78 10.72 7.13
CA TYR A 431 19.34 11.78 6.30
C TYR A 431 19.27 11.42 4.82
N GLU A 432 19.09 12.46 3.99
CA GLU A 432 19.01 12.35 2.53
C GLU A 432 19.96 13.35 1.89
N LEU A 433 20.63 12.91 0.82
CA LEU A 433 21.43 13.74 -0.08
C LEU A 433 21.08 13.38 -1.51
N SER A 434 20.76 14.38 -2.31
CA SER A 434 20.48 14.14 -3.71
C SER A 434 20.93 15.31 -4.59
N ALA A 435 21.19 14.99 -5.87
CA ALA A 435 21.47 15.97 -6.91
C ALA A 435 20.65 15.63 -8.15
N ASN A 436 19.93 16.60 -8.66
CA ASN A 436 19.12 16.53 -9.88
C ASN A 436 19.70 17.50 -10.91
N TYR A 437 19.88 17.05 -12.15
CA TYR A 437 20.35 17.85 -13.27
C TYR A 437 19.29 17.94 -14.36
N LEU A 438 18.82 19.14 -14.62
CA LEU A 438 17.84 19.48 -15.66
C LEU A 438 18.59 19.77 -16.97
N TYR A 439 18.75 18.77 -17.83
CA TYR A 439 19.53 18.90 -19.06
C TYR A 439 18.71 19.42 -20.26
N SER A 440 17.38 19.43 -20.15
CA SER A 440 16.45 19.99 -21.14
C SER A 440 15.18 20.50 -20.45
N ASP A 441 14.25 21.07 -21.21
CA ASP A 441 12.96 21.54 -20.68
C ASP A 441 12.07 20.41 -20.16
N THR A 442 12.28 19.19 -20.63
CA THR A 442 11.53 17.97 -20.23
C THR A 442 12.39 16.96 -19.50
N GLY A 443 13.72 16.98 -19.71
CA GLY A 443 14.66 15.97 -19.27
C GLY A 443 15.35 16.28 -17.95
N LYS A 444 15.47 15.26 -17.13
CA LYS A 444 16.29 15.28 -15.90
C LYS A 444 17.05 13.96 -15.72
N THR A 445 18.15 14.06 -15.00
CA THR A 445 18.83 12.89 -14.41
C THR A 445 19.21 13.21 -12.98
N TYR A 446 19.16 12.22 -12.09
CA TYR A 446 19.45 12.42 -10.68
C TYR A 446 20.22 11.25 -10.07
N ILE A 447 20.90 11.57 -8.97
CA ILE A 447 21.44 10.60 -8.01
C ILE A 447 20.86 10.93 -6.64
N ARG A 448 20.58 9.89 -5.85
CA ARG A 448 20.02 10.01 -4.51
C ARG A 448 20.66 8.99 -3.58
N TYR A 449 20.99 9.44 -2.40
CA TYR A 449 21.36 8.60 -1.28
C TYR A 449 20.46 8.95 -0.09
N GLU A 450 19.94 7.92 0.56
CA GLU A 450 19.17 8.07 1.78
C GLU A 450 19.55 7.00 2.79
N ARG A 451 19.73 7.40 4.03
CA ARG A 451 19.69 6.52 5.20
C ARG A 451 18.44 6.79 5.98
N GLY A 452 17.65 5.73 6.20
CA GLY A 452 16.46 5.75 7.01
C GLY A 452 16.40 4.58 7.98
N PHE A 453 15.25 4.42 8.62
CA PHE A 453 15.06 3.45 9.68
C PHE A 453 13.61 2.94 9.72
N THR A 454 13.41 1.79 10.37
CA THR A 454 12.10 1.29 10.81
C THR A 454 12.18 0.98 12.29
N SER A 455 11.47 1.77 13.11
CA SER A 455 11.33 1.52 14.55
C SER A 455 10.52 0.24 14.78
N PRO A 456 10.87 -0.62 15.75
CA PRO A 456 10.12 -1.83 16.03
C PRO A 456 8.64 -1.55 16.29
N PRO A 457 7.71 -2.33 15.70
CA PRO A 457 6.33 -2.32 16.17
C PRO A 457 6.25 -2.79 17.62
N PRO A 458 5.48 -2.13 18.50
CA PRO A 458 5.44 -2.46 19.93
C PRO A 458 5.03 -3.91 20.21
N ALA A 459 4.19 -4.52 19.37
CA ALA A 459 3.81 -5.93 19.49
C ALA A 459 4.99 -6.89 19.34
N LEU A 460 6.09 -6.48 18.71
CA LEU A 460 7.28 -7.28 18.49
C LEU A 460 8.37 -7.07 19.56
N LEU A 461 8.24 -6.06 20.41
CA LEU A 461 9.19 -5.77 21.49
C LEU A 461 9.13 -6.75 22.66
N THR A 462 8.22 -7.72 22.63
CA THR A 462 8.12 -8.75 23.67
C THR A 462 8.19 -10.14 23.06
N ASN A 463 9.00 -10.99 23.68
CA ASN A 463 9.08 -12.42 23.40
C ASN A 463 8.34 -13.23 24.48
N LYS A 464 8.10 -14.50 24.19
CA LYS A 464 7.50 -15.43 25.13
C LYS A 464 8.39 -16.66 25.29
N ASP A 465 8.84 -16.92 26.51
CA ASP A 465 9.69 -18.04 26.83
C ASP A 465 8.95 -19.38 26.63
N LYS A 466 9.61 -20.32 25.97
CA LYS A 466 9.04 -21.63 25.63
C LYS A 466 8.81 -22.54 26.86
N ALA A 467 9.67 -22.44 27.86
CA ALA A 467 9.64 -23.35 29.04
C ALA A 467 8.70 -22.82 30.12
N THR A 468 8.70 -21.49 30.35
CA THR A 468 7.97 -20.87 31.46
C THR A 468 6.64 -20.26 31.04
N GLY A 469 6.45 -19.93 29.74
CA GLY A 469 5.30 -19.19 29.24
C GLY A 469 5.29 -17.74 29.68
N GLU A 470 6.41 -17.21 30.18
CA GLU A 470 6.55 -15.81 30.59
C GLU A 470 6.82 -14.92 29.39
N TYR A 471 6.16 -13.77 29.35
CA TYR A 471 6.53 -12.70 28.46
C TYR A 471 7.70 -11.90 29.04
N TYR A 472 8.64 -11.50 28.19
CA TYR A 472 9.76 -10.63 28.54
C TYR A 472 10.03 -9.60 27.45
N LEU A 473 10.56 -8.43 27.81
CA LEU A 473 11.02 -7.42 26.88
C LEU A 473 12.26 -7.98 26.16
N ASN A 474 12.29 -7.91 24.84
CA ASN A 474 13.47 -8.26 24.05
C ASN A 474 14.33 -7.02 23.76
N ASP A 475 15.48 -7.22 23.12
CA ASP A 475 16.46 -6.21 22.78
C ASP A 475 16.43 -5.82 21.29
N LEU A 476 15.26 -5.87 20.65
CA LEU A 476 15.09 -5.48 19.26
C LEU A 476 15.58 -4.06 19.02
N LYS A 477 16.36 -3.93 17.97
CA LYS A 477 16.86 -2.65 17.46
C LYS A 477 16.05 -2.21 16.25
N SER A 478 16.00 -0.91 16.03
CA SER A 478 15.46 -0.33 14.80
C SER A 478 16.23 -0.85 13.58
N GLU A 479 15.51 -1.29 12.54
CA GLU A 479 16.10 -1.54 11.23
C GLU A 479 16.73 -0.27 10.69
N LYS A 480 17.87 -0.39 10.01
CA LYS A 480 18.55 0.72 9.33
C LYS A 480 18.78 0.36 7.87
N TYR A 481 18.40 1.23 6.98
CA TYR A 481 18.62 1.01 5.56
C TYR A 481 19.44 2.13 4.92
N ASP A 482 20.26 1.75 3.95
CA ASP A 482 20.95 2.65 3.04
C ASP A 482 20.43 2.41 1.63
N ASN A 483 19.86 3.43 1.01
CA ASN A 483 19.32 3.39 -0.34
C ASN A 483 20.12 4.29 -1.27
N PHE A 484 20.58 3.74 -2.39
CA PHE A 484 21.26 4.43 -3.49
C PHE A 484 20.43 4.33 -4.74
N GLU A 485 20.21 5.44 -5.42
CA GLU A 485 19.39 5.47 -6.64
C GLU A 485 20.01 6.42 -7.67
N ILE A 486 19.95 5.99 -8.93
CA ILE A 486 20.19 6.83 -10.10
C ILE A 486 18.99 6.70 -11.02
N GLY A 487 18.52 7.82 -11.55
CA GLY A 487 17.37 7.81 -12.44
C GLY A 487 17.43 8.89 -13.51
N VAL A 488 16.58 8.70 -14.51
CA VAL A 488 16.40 9.60 -15.64
C VAL A 488 14.92 9.67 -15.99
N SER A 489 14.43 10.84 -16.37
CA SER A 489 13.14 10.97 -17.02
C SER A 489 13.21 12.02 -18.12
N ASP A 490 12.47 11.78 -19.19
CA ASP A 490 12.38 12.72 -20.30
C ASP A 490 11.12 12.49 -21.15
N TYR A 491 10.86 13.46 -22.02
CA TYR A 491 9.91 13.36 -23.11
C TYR A 491 10.64 13.58 -24.44
N ILE A 492 10.84 12.49 -25.20
CA ILE A 492 11.59 12.53 -26.46
C ILE A 492 10.68 12.13 -27.61
N GLY A 493 10.46 13.05 -28.55
CA GLY A 493 9.58 12.85 -29.69
C GLY A 493 8.13 12.64 -29.27
N PHE A 494 7.65 11.42 -29.27
CA PHE A 494 6.30 11.01 -28.85
C PHE A 494 6.30 10.11 -27.60
N THR A 495 7.45 9.97 -26.95
CA THR A 495 7.63 9.05 -25.83
C THR A 495 8.00 9.79 -24.55
N SER A 496 7.16 9.65 -23.51
CA SER A 496 7.50 9.97 -22.13
C SER A 496 8.09 8.73 -21.47
N PHE A 497 9.19 8.85 -20.72
CA PHE A 497 9.76 7.73 -20.00
C PHE A 497 10.39 8.15 -18.67
N ASN A 498 10.36 7.22 -17.72
CA ASN A 498 11.05 7.29 -16.44
C ASN A 498 11.79 5.97 -16.24
N ALA A 499 13.08 6.04 -15.91
CA ALA A 499 13.86 4.85 -15.59
C ALA A 499 14.72 5.09 -14.35
N SER A 500 14.86 4.08 -13.49
CA SER A 500 15.74 4.13 -12.33
C SER A 500 16.40 2.79 -12.04
N VAL A 501 17.59 2.85 -11.47
CA VAL A 501 18.30 1.71 -10.87
C VAL A 501 18.51 2.04 -9.41
N PHE A 502 18.22 1.08 -8.53
CA PHE A 502 18.40 1.25 -7.11
C PHE A 502 19.18 0.08 -6.49
N TYR A 503 19.83 0.38 -5.36
CA TYR A 503 20.49 -0.57 -4.49
C TYR A 503 20.19 -0.22 -3.05
N THR A 504 19.55 -1.12 -2.32
CA THR A 504 19.17 -0.93 -0.92
C THR A 504 19.79 -2.03 -0.06
N VAL A 505 20.41 -1.64 1.04
CA VAL A 505 20.93 -2.52 2.07
C VAL A 505 20.17 -2.25 3.36
N THR A 506 19.53 -3.26 3.93
CA THR A 506 18.88 -3.17 5.25
C THR A 506 19.68 -4.01 6.24
N LYS A 507 19.98 -3.44 7.39
CA LYS A 507 20.62 -4.09 8.54
C LYS A 507 19.61 -4.19 9.68
N ASP A 508 19.79 -5.20 10.50
CA ASP A 508 18.96 -5.44 11.68
C ASP A 508 17.46 -5.59 11.31
N GLU A 509 17.15 -6.18 10.12
CA GLU A 509 15.77 -6.37 9.67
C GLU A 509 15.01 -7.22 10.69
N ILE A 510 13.87 -6.72 11.17
CA ILE A 510 13.10 -7.37 12.24
C ILE A 510 12.37 -8.58 11.65
N THR A 511 12.52 -9.74 12.28
CA THR A 511 11.83 -10.97 11.92
C THR A 511 11.20 -11.65 13.12
N GLN A 512 10.36 -12.64 12.87
CA GLN A 512 9.63 -13.37 13.89
C GLN A 512 9.64 -14.86 13.58
N ASP A 513 9.95 -15.64 14.61
CA ASP A 513 9.71 -17.08 14.64
C ASP A 513 8.55 -17.39 15.56
N MET A 514 7.61 -18.17 15.07
CA MET A 514 6.50 -18.68 15.86
C MET A 514 6.50 -20.20 15.81
N ALA A 515 6.31 -20.87 16.95
CA ALA A 515 6.00 -22.28 16.94
C ALA A 515 4.58 -22.47 16.43
N SER A 516 4.44 -23.03 15.23
CA SER A 516 3.18 -23.59 14.77
C SER A 516 3.01 -24.97 15.37
N GLY A 517 1.97 -25.18 16.17
CA GLY A 517 1.68 -26.49 16.73
C GLY A 517 1.03 -26.41 18.11
N MET A 518 0.90 -27.59 18.78
CA MET A 518 0.28 -27.67 20.10
C MET A 518 0.98 -26.77 21.12
N PRO A 519 0.22 -26.12 22.04
CA PRO A 519 0.78 -25.29 23.10
C PRO A 519 1.85 -26.05 23.94
N PRO A 520 2.88 -25.34 24.43
CA PRO A 520 2.93 -23.89 24.52
C PRO A 520 3.43 -23.23 23.24
N ALA A 521 2.59 -22.37 22.65
CA ALA A 521 3.05 -21.47 21.58
C ALA A 521 4.10 -20.51 22.16
N TRP A 522 5.25 -20.44 21.52
CA TRP A 522 6.27 -19.44 21.84
C TRP A 522 6.44 -18.47 20.69
N ILE A 523 6.91 -17.28 20.99
CA ILE A 523 7.15 -16.22 20.02
C ILE A 523 8.56 -15.70 20.28
N ASN A 524 9.37 -15.67 19.26
CA ASN A 524 10.70 -15.08 19.28
C ASN A 524 10.82 -14.03 18.17
N ASN A 525 10.88 -12.76 18.56
CA ASN A 525 11.14 -11.63 17.66
C ASN A 525 12.61 -11.27 17.79
N TYR A 526 13.31 -11.11 16.69
CA TYR A 526 14.74 -10.82 16.67
C TYR A 526 15.13 -10.05 15.41
N ASN A 527 16.31 -9.45 15.41
CA ASN A 527 16.86 -8.81 14.23
C ASN A 527 17.53 -9.89 13.36
N LEU A 528 17.04 -10.05 12.13
CA LEU A 528 17.72 -10.79 11.06
C LEU A 528 18.94 -9.94 10.62
N GLY A 529 20.08 -10.54 10.30
CA GLY A 529 21.32 -9.83 10.04
C GLY A 529 21.22 -8.77 8.93
N LYS A 530 21.33 -9.18 7.66
CA LYS A 530 21.42 -8.24 6.53
C LYS A 530 20.62 -8.72 5.33
N THR A 531 19.86 -7.79 4.71
CA THR A 531 19.22 -8.02 3.41
C THR A 531 19.70 -7.02 2.36
N GLU A 532 19.71 -7.43 1.10
CA GLU A 532 20.07 -6.58 -0.04
C GLU A 532 19.00 -6.66 -1.12
N ARG A 533 18.70 -5.51 -1.70
CA ARG A 533 17.75 -5.36 -2.82
C ARG A 533 18.41 -4.55 -3.92
N ILE A 534 18.48 -5.12 -5.11
CA ILE A 534 18.91 -4.42 -6.33
C ILE A 534 17.81 -4.52 -7.35
N GLY A 535 17.51 -3.42 -8.03
CA GLY A 535 16.45 -3.43 -9.02
C GLY A 535 16.58 -2.35 -10.09
N PHE A 536 15.73 -2.53 -11.09
CA PHE A 536 15.54 -1.61 -12.21
C PHE A 536 14.05 -1.41 -12.42
N GLU A 537 13.65 -0.16 -12.57
CA GLU A 537 12.26 0.25 -12.82
C GLU A 537 12.21 1.08 -14.10
N LEU A 538 11.23 0.82 -14.96
CA LEU A 538 10.97 1.56 -16.21
C LEU A 538 9.47 1.77 -16.36
N LYS A 539 9.06 3.00 -16.66
CA LYS A 539 7.74 3.34 -17.17
C LYS A 539 7.92 4.15 -18.46
N ALA A 540 7.21 3.81 -19.52
CA ALA A 540 7.19 4.55 -20.76
C ALA A 540 5.76 4.66 -21.29
N GLU A 541 5.43 5.82 -21.87
CA GLU A 541 4.17 6.09 -22.56
C GLU A 541 4.46 6.68 -23.94
N GLN A 542 3.83 6.12 -24.96
CA GLN A 542 3.99 6.56 -26.35
C GLN A 542 2.68 7.09 -26.88
N TYR A 543 2.70 8.33 -27.38
CA TYR A 543 1.53 9.03 -27.88
C TYR A 543 1.58 9.07 -29.42
N LEU A 544 0.84 8.14 -30.04
CA LEU A 544 0.84 7.89 -31.48
C LEU A 544 -0.49 8.32 -32.11
N GLY A 545 -0.78 9.62 -32.06
CA GLY A 545 -2.05 10.18 -32.50
C GLY A 545 -3.21 9.66 -31.67
N LYS A 546 -4.06 8.79 -32.24
CA LYS A 546 -5.21 8.20 -31.52
C LYS A 546 -4.84 7.00 -30.62
N LEU A 547 -3.60 6.50 -30.70
CA LEU A 547 -3.10 5.37 -29.94
C LEU A 547 -2.15 5.85 -28.85
N THR A 548 -2.42 5.48 -27.60
CA THR A 548 -1.48 5.57 -26.49
C THR A 548 -1.03 4.16 -26.11
N LEU A 549 0.27 3.93 -26.12
CA LEU A 549 0.87 2.69 -25.63
C LEU A 549 1.54 2.98 -24.29
N SER A 550 1.26 2.19 -23.27
CA SER A 550 1.91 2.23 -21.97
C SER A 550 2.72 0.95 -21.75
N GLN A 551 3.95 1.09 -21.30
CA GLN A 551 4.80 -0.01 -20.92
C GLN A 551 5.41 0.27 -19.56
N SER A 552 5.44 -0.75 -18.72
CA SER A 552 6.12 -0.67 -17.45
C SER A 552 6.80 -1.99 -17.12
N TYR A 553 7.97 -1.90 -16.50
CA TYR A 553 8.77 -3.06 -16.11
C TYR A 553 9.47 -2.79 -14.80
N ALA A 554 9.41 -3.76 -13.88
CA ALA A 554 10.20 -3.79 -12.67
C ALA A 554 10.97 -5.10 -12.58
N TYR A 555 12.27 -4.99 -12.34
CA TYR A 555 13.14 -6.11 -11.97
C TYR A 555 13.62 -5.90 -10.54
N ILE A 556 13.42 -6.89 -9.66
CA ILE A 556 13.81 -6.81 -8.25
C ILE A 556 14.50 -8.11 -7.85
N ASN A 557 15.74 -8.02 -7.38
CA ASN A 557 16.46 -9.14 -6.78
C ASN A 557 16.70 -8.86 -5.31
N ALA A 558 15.78 -9.34 -4.46
CA ALA A 558 15.85 -9.22 -3.01
C ALA A 558 16.44 -10.50 -2.42
N LYS A 559 17.48 -10.38 -1.58
CA LYS A 559 18.22 -11.51 -0.96
C LYS A 559 18.52 -11.23 0.50
N ILE A 560 18.40 -12.28 1.30
CA ILE A 560 18.97 -12.34 2.64
C ILE A 560 20.47 -12.59 2.49
N LYS A 561 21.31 -11.72 2.99
CA LYS A 561 22.78 -11.85 2.88
C LYS A 561 23.40 -12.51 4.09
N ASP A 562 22.78 -12.31 5.23
CA ASP A 562 23.21 -12.85 6.52
C ASP A 562 21.98 -12.99 7.42
N GLY A 563 21.75 -14.19 7.95
CA GLY A 563 20.65 -14.42 8.86
C GLY A 563 20.22 -15.86 9.00
N GLU A 564 19.55 -16.15 10.09
CA GLU A 564 18.97 -17.45 10.43
C GLU A 564 17.47 -17.31 10.69
N VAL A 565 16.70 -18.29 10.26
CA VAL A 565 15.25 -18.41 10.53
C VAL A 565 14.98 -19.81 11.07
N LYS A 566 14.47 -19.90 12.30
CA LYS A 566 14.22 -21.17 12.99
C LYS A 566 15.47 -22.08 13.03
N ASP A 567 16.59 -21.52 13.46
CA ASP A 567 17.90 -22.19 13.54
C ASP A 567 18.42 -22.72 12.18
N VAL A 568 17.91 -22.23 11.06
CA VAL A 568 18.36 -22.57 9.70
C VAL A 568 19.02 -21.35 9.07
N ASP A 569 20.27 -21.50 8.62
CA ASP A 569 20.96 -20.47 7.84
C ASP A 569 20.21 -20.24 6.51
N VAL A 570 19.75 -19.01 6.31
CA VAL A 570 19.03 -18.56 5.13
C VAL A 570 19.86 -17.60 4.27
N SER A 571 21.15 -17.49 4.56
CA SER A 571 22.07 -16.63 3.82
C SER A 571 22.13 -17.02 2.34
N GLY A 572 21.95 -16.04 1.46
CA GLY A 572 21.88 -16.23 0.00
C GLY A 572 20.47 -16.51 -0.52
N ASN A 573 19.50 -16.85 0.35
CA ASN A 573 18.12 -17.08 -0.05
C ASN A 573 17.45 -15.80 -0.57
N ARG A 574 16.46 -15.98 -1.42
CA ARG A 574 15.59 -14.88 -1.86
C ARG A 574 14.57 -14.57 -0.77
N VAL A 575 14.26 -13.28 -0.62
CA VAL A 575 13.14 -12.83 0.20
C VAL A 575 11.83 -13.40 -0.36
N ALA A 576 10.99 -13.93 0.52
CA ALA A 576 9.69 -14.51 0.17
C ALA A 576 8.71 -13.46 -0.37
N ASN A 577 7.75 -13.91 -1.18
CA ASN A 577 6.66 -13.12 -1.75
C ASN A 577 7.12 -11.94 -2.63
N VAL A 578 8.35 -11.98 -3.14
CA VAL A 578 8.92 -10.96 -4.03
C VAL A 578 9.09 -11.53 -5.45
N PRO A 579 8.25 -11.11 -6.41
CA PRO A 579 8.43 -11.46 -7.81
C PRO A 579 9.69 -10.79 -8.37
N ARG A 580 10.48 -11.54 -9.15
CA ARG A 580 11.70 -10.98 -9.74
C ARG A 580 11.39 -10.05 -10.90
N ASN A 581 10.40 -10.38 -11.69
CA ASN A 581 9.99 -9.62 -12.87
C ASN A 581 8.49 -9.34 -12.79
N LYS A 582 8.12 -8.10 -13.01
CA LYS A 582 6.73 -7.69 -13.25
C LYS A 582 6.73 -6.76 -14.45
N PHE A 583 5.85 -6.98 -15.41
CA PHE A 583 5.65 -6.03 -16.49
C PHE A 583 4.16 -5.88 -16.81
N ASN A 584 3.82 -4.68 -17.28
CA ASN A 584 2.50 -4.30 -17.73
C ASN A 584 2.64 -3.64 -19.11
N ILE A 585 1.83 -4.03 -20.06
CA ILE A 585 1.74 -3.44 -21.40
C ILE A 585 0.28 -3.09 -21.65
N GLY A 586 0.01 -1.80 -21.87
CA GLY A 586 -1.31 -1.27 -22.18
C GLY A 586 -1.36 -0.60 -23.55
N ALA A 587 -2.51 -0.65 -24.17
CA ALA A 587 -2.84 0.07 -25.40
C ALA A 587 -4.23 0.70 -25.23
N ASN A 588 -4.34 2.00 -25.48
CA ASN A 588 -5.61 2.73 -25.49
C ASN A 588 -5.79 3.39 -26.85
N TYR A 589 -6.83 3.00 -27.61
CA TYR A 589 -7.11 3.55 -28.92
C TYR A 589 -8.40 4.39 -28.89
N ARG A 590 -8.27 5.67 -29.24
CA ARG A 590 -9.40 6.61 -29.35
C ARG A 590 -9.98 6.55 -30.75
N PHE A 591 -11.05 5.78 -30.95
CA PHE A 591 -11.74 5.68 -32.25
C PHE A 591 -12.36 7.02 -32.65
N THR A 592 -13.05 7.66 -31.70
CA THR A 592 -13.63 9.00 -31.80
C THR A 592 -13.29 9.80 -30.55
N ASP A 593 -13.65 11.08 -30.49
CA ASP A 593 -13.46 11.90 -29.28
C ASP A 593 -14.29 11.38 -28.09
N ASN A 594 -15.34 10.63 -28.38
CA ASN A 594 -16.28 10.08 -27.40
C ASN A 594 -16.03 8.61 -27.07
N PHE A 595 -15.36 7.83 -27.94
CA PHE A 595 -15.22 6.38 -27.79
C PHE A 595 -13.76 5.95 -27.77
N ASN A 596 -13.35 5.26 -26.69
CA ASN A 596 -12.06 4.63 -26.59
C ASN A 596 -12.17 3.14 -26.22
N LEU A 597 -11.17 2.38 -26.65
CA LEU A 597 -10.99 0.96 -26.33
C LEU A 597 -9.58 0.79 -25.76
N GLY A 598 -9.50 0.24 -24.56
CA GLY A 598 -8.27 -0.10 -23.87
C GLY A 598 -8.06 -1.60 -23.74
N ALA A 599 -6.82 -2.05 -23.87
CA ALA A 599 -6.40 -3.42 -23.56
C ALA A 599 -5.12 -3.37 -22.75
N GLU A 600 -4.95 -4.32 -21.85
CA GLU A 600 -3.83 -4.40 -20.95
C GLU A 600 -3.41 -5.85 -20.70
N VAL A 601 -2.13 -6.09 -20.61
CA VAL A 601 -1.53 -7.39 -20.27
C VAL A 601 -0.55 -7.20 -19.11
N VAL A 602 -0.79 -7.93 -18.03
CA VAL A 602 0.05 -7.91 -16.82
C VAL A 602 0.68 -9.29 -16.65
N TYR A 603 2.01 -9.32 -16.49
CA TYR A 603 2.78 -10.50 -16.12
C TYR A 603 3.40 -10.33 -14.75
N VAL A 604 3.29 -11.35 -13.91
CA VAL A 604 3.95 -11.45 -12.60
C VAL A 604 4.73 -12.75 -12.52
N ASP A 605 5.99 -12.65 -12.10
CA ASP A 605 6.90 -13.81 -11.97
C ASP A 605 6.55 -14.68 -10.76
N ASP A 606 7.13 -15.88 -10.70
CA ASP A 606 7.03 -16.80 -9.57
C ASP A 606 7.70 -16.23 -8.30
N VAL A 607 7.15 -16.54 -7.13
CA VAL A 607 7.69 -16.13 -5.83
C VAL A 607 7.96 -17.33 -4.92
N TYR A 608 8.98 -17.24 -4.05
CA TYR A 608 9.18 -18.19 -2.96
C TYR A 608 8.14 -17.96 -1.86
N LEU A 609 7.66 -19.02 -1.24
CA LEU A 609 6.59 -18.99 -0.23
C LEU A 609 7.08 -18.59 1.17
N ASN A 610 8.37 -18.78 1.46
CA ASN A 610 8.99 -18.43 2.74
C ASN A 610 10.48 -18.11 2.59
N ASN A 611 11.06 -17.48 3.60
CA ASN A 611 12.47 -17.07 3.61
C ASN A 611 13.46 -18.26 3.69
N GLN A 612 13.04 -19.43 4.10
CA GLN A 612 13.84 -20.65 4.02
C GLN A 612 13.89 -21.22 2.60
N ASN A 613 13.10 -20.69 1.68
CA ASN A 613 12.89 -21.16 0.30
C ASN A 613 12.43 -22.63 0.23
N LEU A 614 11.80 -23.11 1.30
CA LEU A 614 11.18 -24.43 1.38
C LEU A 614 9.79 -24.41 0.72
N GLY A 615 9.30 -25.58 0.31
CA GLY A 615 7.99 -25.71 -0.34
C GLY A 615 7.99 -25.20 -1.80
N GLY A 616 9.12 -24.70 -2.35
CA GLY A 616 9.21 -24.25 -3.73
C GLY A 616 8.65 -22.84 -3.96
N LYS A 617 7.98 -22.65 -5.11
CA LYS A 617 7.51 -21.36 -5.59
C LYS A 617 6.07 -21.44 -6.08
N THR A 618 5.41 -20.28 -6.13
CA THR A 618 4.16 -20.10 -6.90
C THR A 618 4.44 -20.26 -8.41
N ASN A 619 3.39 -20.31 -9.22
CA ASN A 619 3.55 -20.19 -10.67
C ASN A 619 3.50 -18.71 -11.08
N SER A 620 4.29 -18.34 -12.09
CA SER A 620 4.09 -17.08 -12.80
C SER A 620 2.75 -17.08 -13.54
N HIS A 621 2.15 -15.90 -13.73
CA HIS A 621 0.88 -15.78 -14.45
C HIS A 621 0.86 -14.56 -15.36
N THR A 622 -0.03 -14.60 -16.36
CA THR A 622 -0.25 -13.50 -17.30
C THR A 622 -1.76 -13.27 -17.44
N VAL A 623 -2.20 -12.07 -17.11
CA VAL A 623 -3.62 -11.69 -17.18
C VAL A 623 -3.80 -10.60 -18.24
N ALA A 624 -4.82 -10.71 -19.07
CA ALA A 624 -5.20 -9.69 -20.04
C ALA A 624 -6.60 -9.15 -19.74
N ASN A 625 -6.75 -7.83 -19.81
CA ASN A 625 -7.99 -7.12 -19.57
C ASN A 625 -8.34 -6.26 -20.78
N VAL A 626 -9.64 -6.07 -21.05
CA VAL A 626 -10.13 -5.19 -22.12
C VAL A 626 -11.27 -4.34 -21.57
N ARG A 627 -11.29 -3.07 -21.96
CA ARG A 627 -12.30 -2.10 -21.52
C ARG A 627 -12.69 -1.16 -22.66
N ALA A 628 -13.95 -0.73 -22.66
CA ALA A 628 -14.51 0.23 -23.60
C ALA A 628 -15.23 1.33 -22.82
N ASN A 629 -15.01 2.58 -23.23
CA ASN A 629 -15.66 3.74 -22.63
C ASN A 629 -16.27 4.60 -23.73
N TYR A 630 -17.50 5.07 -23.50
CA TYR A 630 -18.21 6.02 -24.35
C TYR A 630 -18.68 7.22 -23.54
N ASN A 631 -18.17 8.41 -23.86
CA ASN A 631 -18.47 9.66 -23.16
C ASN A 631 -19.39 10.52 -24.00
N PHE A 632 -20.60 10.77 -23.53
CA PHE A 632 -21.54 11.67 -24.17
C PHE A 632 -21.22 13.12 -23.83
N ASN A 633 -21.47 14.05 -24.74
CA ASN A 633 -21.17 15.47 -24.55
C ASN A 633 -22.01 16.16 -23.46
N PHE A 634 -23.07 15.50 -22.97
CA PHE A 634 -23.91 16.02 -21.88
C PHE A 634 -23.56 15.48 -20.49
N GLY A 635 -22.35 14.90 -20.34
CA GLY A 635 -21.82 14.48 -19.06
C GLY A 635 -22.09 13.02 -18.67
N LEU A 636 -22.76 12.22 -19.50
CA LEU A 636 -22.94 10.77 -19.29
C LEU A 636 -21.76 10.00 -19.86
N SER A 637 -21.19 9.11 -19.09
CA SER A 637 -20.20 8.10 -19.52
C SER A 637 -20.76 6.70 -19.33
N LEU A 638 -20.64 5.85 -20.35
CA LEU A 638 -20.94 4.42 -20.29
C LEU A 638 -19.64 3.66 -20.43
N TYR A 639 -19.47 2.60 -19.65
CA TYR A 639 -18.28 1.76 -19.73
C TYR A 639 -18.61 0.29 -19.52
N ALA A 640 -17.79 -0.56 -20.12
CA ALA A 640 -17.86 -2.01 -19.97
C ALA A 640 -16.46 -2.62 -20.05
N GLY A 641 -16.24 -3.74 -19.39
CA GLY A 641 -14.96 -4.42 -19.45
C GLY A 641 -15.05 -5.92 -19.22
N ILE A 642 -13.94 -6.56 -19.57
CA ILE A 642 -13.67 -7.98 -19.37
C ILE A 642 -12.34 -8.08 -18.65
N ASN A 643 -12.35 -8.59 -17.44
CA ASN A 643 -11.14 -8.95 -16.70
C ASN A 643 -10.79 -10.41 -16.99
N ASN A 644 -9.48 -10.71 -17.01
CA ASN A 644 -8.96 -12.03 -17.28
C ASN A 644 -9.53 -12.63 -18.59
N LEU A 645 -9.33 -11.91 -19.69
CA LEU A 645 -9.90 -12.21 -21.02
C LEU A 645 -9.66 -13.66 -21.47
N PHE A 646 -8.47 -14.21 -21.19
CA PHE A 646 -8.08 -15.56 -21.61
C PHE A 646 -8.40 -16.64 -20.59
N ASN A 647 -9.08 -16.28 -19.48
CA ASN A 647 -9.46 -17.19 -18.40
C ASN A 647 -8.27 -17.92 -17.78
N GLU A 648 -7.17 -17.18 -17.55
CA GLU A 648 -5.98 -17.71 -16.86
C GLU A 648 -6.35 -18.17 -15.46
N LYS A 649 -5.91 -19.38 -15.08
CA LYS A 649 -6.16 -19.98 -13.76
C LYS A 649 -4.93 -19.83 -12.89
N TYR A 650 -4.88 -18.77 -12.11
CA TYR A 650 -3.80 -18.48 -11.18
C TYR A 650 -4.32 -18.41 -9.74
N TYR A 651 -3.44 -18.12 -8.80
CA TYR A 651 -3.73 -18.03 -7.37
C TYR A 651 -3.33 -16.65 -6.87
N GLU A 652 -4.19 -16.04 -6.02
CA GLU A 652 -3.89 -14.79 -5.34
C GLU A 652 -2.92 -15.02 -4.18
N ASP A 653 -3.07 -16.17 -3.51
CA ASP A 653 -2.20 -16.59 -2.41
C ASP A 653 -1.93 -18.10 -2.49
N VAL A 654 -0.74 -18.49 -2.07
CA VAL A 654 -0.32 -19.90 -1.90
C VAL A 654 0.48 -19.99 -0.62
N ASP A 655 0.04 -20.82 0.29
CA ASP A 655 0.77 -21.10 1.53
C ASP A 655 1.30 -22.55 1.55
N TYR A 656 2.38 -22.77 2.28
CA TYR A 656 2.97 -24.08 2.50
C TYR A 656 3.29 -24.31 3.96
N SER A 657 2.74 -25.38 4.52
CA SER A 657 3.17 -25.88 5.83
C SER A 657 3.54 -27.36 5.74
N ALA A 658 4.51 -27.77 6.58
CA ALA A 658 4.94 -29.17 6.62
C ALA A 658 3.82 -30.14 7.09
N SER A 659 2.81 -29.63 7.80
CA SER A 659 1.69 -30.41 8.33
C SER A 659 0.50 -30.55 7.39
N THR A 660 0.21 -29.50 6.60
CA THR A 660 -0.96 -29.45 5.72
C THR A 660 -0.61 -29.52 4.23
N GLY A 661 0.70 -29.42 3.89
CA GLY A 661 1.13 -29.29 2.50
C GLY A 661 0.81 -27.89 1.94
N TYR A 662 0.53 -27.85 0.64
CA TYR A 662 0.15 -26.63 -0.05
C TYR A 662 -1.34 -26.33 0.11
N THR A 663 -1.64 -25.08 0.36
CA THR A 663 -2.99 -24.52 0.27
C THR A 663 -3.01 -23.33 -0.71
N TYR A 664 -4.15 -23.12 -1.34
CA TYR A 664 -4.30 -22.21 -2.48
C TYR A 664 -5.50 -21.33 -2.30
N ASP A 665 -5.36 -20.05 -2.64
CA ASP A 665 -6.47 -19.12 -2.85
C ASP A 665 -6.64 -18.84 -4.35
N PRO A 666 -7.64 -19.45 -5.01
CA PRO A 666 -7.86 -19.28 -6.43
C PRO A 666 -8.32 -17.87 -6.78
N ALA A 667 -7.59 -17.19 -7.67
CA ALA A 667 -8.02 -15.94 -8.28
C ALA A 667 -9.29 -16.13 -9.12
N ALA A 668 -10.03 -15.03 -9.26
CA ALA A 668 -11.24 -14.98 -10.06
C ALA A 668 -10.95 -15.32 -11.54
N GLU A 669 -11.78 -16.17 -12.12
CA GLU A 669 -11.78 -16.46 -13.55
C GLU A 669 -12.30 -15.25 -14.34
N ARG A 670 -12.32 -15.35 -15.69
CA ARG A 670 -12.84 -14.29 -16.55
C ARG A 670 -14.18 -13.77 -16.05
N ASN A 671 -14.28 -12.45 -15.93
CA ASN A 671 -15.47 -11.78 -15.45
C ASN A 671 -15.74 -10.49 -16.22
N TYR A 672 -16.98 -10.03 -16.14
CA TYR A 672 -17.50 -8.92 -16.92
C TYR A 672 -18.11 -7.87 -16.00
N TYR A 673 -18.01 -6.61 -16.41
CA TYR A 673 -18.69 -5.50 -15.75
C TYR A 673 -19.20 -4.48 -16.75
N VAL A 674 -20.22 -3.74 -16.34
CA VAL A 674 -20.81 -2.62 -17.07
C VAL A 674 -21.20 -1.54 -16.06
N GLY A 675 -21.11 -0.29 -16.44
CA GLY A 675 -21.52 0.81 -15.57
C GLY A 675 -21.78 2.09 -16.33
N PHE A 676 -22.27 3.06 -15.57
CA PHE A 676 -22.42 4.42 -16.05
C PHE A 676 -21.99 5.42 -14.97
N ARG A 677 -21.59 6.59 -15.43
CA ARG A 677 -21.33 7.78 -14.59
C ARG A 677 -21.95 8.98 -15.25
N TYR A 678 -22.67 9.78 -14.49
CA TYR A 678 -23.18 11.06 -14.92
C TYR A 678 -22.58 12.16 -14.07
N SER A 679 -21.96 13.17 -14.71
CA SER A 679 -21.31 14.31 -14.06
C SER A 679 -21.82 15.61 -14.65
N LEU A 680 -22.21 16.56 -13.75
CA LEU A 680 -22.66 17.91 -14.07
C LEU A 680 -21.54 18.90 -13.82
#